data_15822c7aefb4b0f6c74f626085645969
#
_entry.id   15822c7aefb4b0f6c74f626085645969
#
_cell.length_a   1.000
_cell.length_b   1.000
_cell.length_c   1.000
_cell.angle_alpha   90.00
_cell.angle_beta   90.00
_cell.angle_gamma   90.00
#
_symmetry.space_group_name_H-M   'P 1'
#
loop_
_entity.id
_entity.type
_entity.pdbx_description
1 polymer ?
#
loop_
_entity_poly.entity_id
_entity_poly.type
_entity_poly.pdbx_seq_one_letter_code
_entity_poly.pdbx_strand_id
1 'polypeptide(L)'
;MESRTLRLGAGSAGETSRRAGLLPTRGPVEIVRIPTVCRMCGQDTGCGAIALVRDGRLLGLEGMKEAPHNRGSLCARAHAAPEWLYSPQRLKSALVRQGGRRGAPWVPIPWREALDLLAERLLDEKKRYGAESLAVLSPARRSYCGYMMRLLMAHGSPNYGHSGICYVQRSMPFTYTLGGHRPPVADYAQADLMLLWGRSPTCASAPMGGLRALTEARRRGMRVVVIKPTQGGEGRFSDEWLALRPGTDAALALSMLHVVIGEELYDRDFVRDWCFGFEELAEHVRQYTPQWAEGITGVPAGRIREVARRYASTPRAAIDLGNGIEHAPGCSDAARAVAMLIALTGHLERPGGNLWPPRFSMPALKNIELKERITEELASRLVAPEMPLGLQPWELGLASSYKGILDSILTEKPYPIRTLIAAGTQPLASGRGAKTTRAALEKVGFFVVVDVMETAEMEYADLVVPVATFLECEHSLVSWGPWLMAPTRAVGPLGDYGSDTDFWVQLGCRLGYPGLFWNGDVERSFDEQLEPTGLTMAELRKHPFGVSGAVLPRTYERYGEFFGAVGPRLDRSPYLPRGKVALYNEAFEAAGLSPLPEWREVPEGVTATPDLAERFPLILSDHHGSVMYNSSWLRNVPSLRRMAPEPELEIHPETARSCGVADGDRVEVRSPHGTMEVRARVTEDIRRDTVMILHGFWQGCEELGLPGYSLFDGGANPNNLYPLGEHARDPAVTANSSQTLVTVRRIE
;
A
#
# COMPACT_ATOMS: atom_id res chain seq x y z
N MET A 1 30.03 -24.45 31.88
CA MET A 1 31.33 -23.86 31.51
C MET A 1 31.05 -22.38 31.35
N GLU A 2 31.23 -21.80 32.40
CA GLU A 2 32.01 -20.66 32.92
C GLU A 2 31.86 -19.32 32.15
N SER A 3 31.26 -18.42 32.90
CA SER A 3 31.17 -16.98 32.66
C SER A 3 32.56 -16.31 32.74
N ARG A 4 32.87 -15.44 31.80
CA ARG A 4 33.96 -14.46 31.93
C ARG A 4 33.42 -13.06 32.09
N THR A 5 33.54 -12.55 33.28
CA THR A 5 33.36 -11.16 33.70
C THR A 5 34.63 -10.37 33.37
N LEU A 6 34.53 -9.30 32.61
CA LEU A 6 35.61 -8.32 32.44
C LEU A 6 35.48 -7.22 33.49
N ARG A 7 36.45 -7.14 34.39
CA ARG A 7 36.67 -6.01 35.31
C ARG A 7 37.59 -5.00 34.63
N LEU A 8 37.18 -3.75 34.58
CA LEU A 8 38.09 -2.62 34.29
C LEU A 8 38.46 -1.94 35.62
N GLY A 9 39.73 -1.70 35.75
CA GLY A 9 40.40 -1.29 36.98
C GLY A 9 40.19 0.20 37.32
N ALA A 10 40.29 0.46 38.63
CA ALA A 10 40.22 1.76 39.24
C ALA A 10 41.59 2.48 39.19
N GLY A 11 41.59 3.73 38.76
CA GLY A 11 42.67 4.68 38.93
C GLY A 11 42.30 5.70 40.01
N SER A 12 43.15 5.84 41.01
CA SER A 12 43.07 6.74 42.17
C SER A 12 43.47 8.18 41.83
N ALA A 13 42.74 9.18 42.30
CA ALA A 13 43.29 10.48 42.71
C ALA A 13 42.27 11.37 43.44
N GLY A 14 42.59 11.81 44.62
CA GLY A 14 42.39 13.17 45.11
C GLY A 14 41.09 13.51 45.84
N GLU A 15 41.14 13.46 47.16
CA GLU A 15 40.19 14.10 48.10
C GLU A 15 40.08 15.60 47.89
N THR A 16 38.83 16.11 47.74
CA THR A 16 38.44 17.42 48.29
C THR A 16 36.98 17.35 48.73
N SER A 17 36.84 17.46 50.05
CA SER A 17 35.57 17.52 50.78
C SER A 17 34.74 18.73 50.40
N ARG A 18 33.48 18.49 49.91
CA ARG A 18 32.35 19.40 50.13
C ARG A 18 31.09 18.56 50.32
N ARG A 19 30.42 18.76 51.44
CA ARG A 19 29.11 18.19 51.77
C ARG A 19 28.10 18.62 50.69
N ALA A 20 27.71 17.68 49.81
CA ALA A 20 26.52 17.79 49.02
C ALA A 20 25.49 16.79 49.57
N GLY A 21 24.30 17.27 49.86
CA GLY A 21 23.20 16.45 50.39
C GLY A 21 22.92 15.27 49.50
N LEU A 22 22.85 14.10 50.08
CA LEU A 22 22.42 12.86 49.44
C LEU A 22 21.01 13.01 48.89
N LEU A 23 20.88 13.19 47.57
CA LEU A 23 19.62 12.90 46.86
C LEU A 23 19.35 11.40 47.10
N PRO A 24 18.10 11.00 47.36
CA PRO A 24 17.78 9.61 47.55
C PRO A 24 18.16 8.85 46.28
N THR A 25 18.98 7.82 46.44
CA THR A 25 19.32 6.85 45.40
C THR A 25 18.00 6.23 44.93
N ARG A 26 17.50 6.62 43.77
CA ARG A 26 16.43 5.91 43.10
C ARG A 26 16.92 4.47 42.89
N GLY A 27 16.19 3.50 43.44
CA GLY A 27 16.43 2.08 43.19
C GLY A 27 16.45 1.80 41.67
N PRO A 28 16.87 0.61 41.26
CA PRO A 28 16.91 0.25 39.84
C PRO A 28 15.53 0.50 39.20
N VAL A 29 15.46 1.45 38.29
CA VAL A 29 14.21 1.82 37.62
C VAL A 29 13.81 0.66 36.70
N GLU A 30 12.70 0.01 37.03
CA GLU A 30 12.23 -1.19 36.35
C GLU A 30 11.73 -0.84 34.94
N ILE A 31 12.11 -1.65 33.92
CA ILE A 31 11.59 -1.57 32.57
C ILE A 31 10.28 -2.35 32.53
N VAL A 32 9.18 -1.63 32.29
CA VAL A 32 7.86 -2.22 32.09
C VAL A 32 7.74 -2.72 30.64
N ARG A 33 7.25 -3.96 30.49
CA ARG A 33 7.06 -4.62 29.20
C ARG A 33 5.57 -4.65 28.87
N ILE A 34 5.16 -3.90 27.86
CA ILE A 34 3.74 -3.73 27.50
C ILE A 34 3.46 -4.38 26.14
N PRO A 35 2.65 -5.45 26.08
CA PRO A 35 2.21 -6.04 24.82
C PRO A 35 1.43 -5.02 23.97
N THR A 36 1.83 -4.90 22.72
CA THR A 36 1.26 -3.94 21.76
C THR A 36 1.42 -4.46 20.33
N VAL A 37 1.11 -3.61 19.35
CA VAL A 37 1.25 -3.89 17.92
C VAL A 37 1.98 -2.75 17.24
N CYS A 38 3.06 -3.04 16.52
CA CYS A 38 3.78 -2.06 15.72
C CYS A 38 3.01 -1.73 14.45
N ARG A 39 2.64 -0.47 14.26
CA ARG A 39 1.98 0.05 13.05
C ARG A 39 2.82 1.07 12.29
N MET A 40 4.14 1.04 12.41
CA MET A 40 5.07 1.94 11.69
C MET A 40 4.92 1.89 10.16
N CYS A 41 4.31 0.83 9.62
CA CYS A 41 3.94 0.73 8.19
C CYS A 41 2.60 1.39 7.88
N GLY A 42 1.85 1.85 8.87
CA GLY A 42 0.51 2.37 8.72
C GLY A 42 -0.55 1.34 8.29
N GLN A 43 -0.28 0.04 8.35
CA GLN A 43 -1.26 -1.00 8.02
C GLN A 43 -2.18 -1.31 9.19
N ASP A 44 -3.39 -1.78 8.89
CA ASP A 44 -4.40 -2.13 9.91
C ASP A 44 -3.93 -3.25 10.83
N THR A 45 -3.21 -4.22 10.26
CA THR A 45 -2.82 -5.44 10.96
C THR A 45 -1.62 -5.25 11.88
N GLY A 46 -0.58 -4.58 11.45
CA GLY A 46 0.63 -4.38 12.26
C GLY A 46 1.36 -5.67 12.67
N CYS A 47 2.53 -5.54 13.27
CA CYS A 47 3.33 -6.64 13.82
C CYS A 47 3.18 -6.72 15.33
N GLY A 48 2.95 -7.92 15.90
CA GLY A 48 2.94 -8.10 17.34
C GLY A 48 4.27 -7.67 17.97
N ALA A 49 4.22 -6.80 18.96
CA ALA A 49 5.36 -6.18 19.59
C ALA A 49 5.18 -6.07 21.11
N ILE A 50 6.30 -5.87 21.81
CA ILE A 50 6.35 -5.55 23.24
C ILE A 50 7.05 -4.21 23.36
N ALA A 51 6.34 -3.20 23.86
CA ALA A 51 6.92 -1.90 24.16
C ALA A 51 7.72 -1.98 25.46
N LEU A 52 8.96 -1.51 25.41
CA LEU A 52 9.83 -1.36 26.57
C LEU A 52 9.71 0.08 27.07
N VAL A 53 9.14 0.24 28.25
CA VAL A 53 8.84 1.56 28.82
C VAL A 53 9.56 1.74 30.16
N ARG A 54 10.17 2.89 30.38
CA ARG A 54 10.79 3.30 31.63
C ARG A 54 10.38 4.73 31.96
N ASP A 55 9.87 4.95 33.16
CA ASP A 55 9.37 6.25 33.62
C ASP A 55 8.37 6.91 32.65
N GLY A 56 7.47 6.10 32.06
CA GLY A 56 6.49 6.56 31.06
C GLY A 56 7.07 6.86 29.68
N ARG A 57 8.37 6.63 29.46
CA ARG A 57 9.06 6.88 28.18
C ARG A 57 9.35 5.57 27.45
N LEU A 58 9.00 5.50 26.17
CA LEU A 58 9.35 4.39 25.30
C LEU A 58 10.85 4.32 25.07
N LEU A 59 11.46 3.15 25.31
CA LEU A 59 12.87 2.86 25.04
C LEU A 59 13.06 2.12 23.71
N GLY A 60 12.10 1.27 23.33
CA GLY A 60 12.17 0.45 22.13
C GLY A 60 11.01 -0.51 21.99
N LEU A 61 11.03 -1.26 20.90
CA LEU A 61 10.09 -2.36 20.65
C LEU A 61 10.85 -3.66 20.49
N GLU A 62 10.36 -4.73 21.12
CA GLU A 62 10.75 -6.12 20.87
C GLU A 62 9.63 -6.85 20.12
N GLY A 63 9.99 -7.86 19.34
CA GLY A 63 8.99 -8.66 18.65
C GLY A 63 8.26 -9.62 19.58
N MET A 64 6.93 -9.69 19.45
CA MET A 64 6.07 -10.61 20.18
C MET A 64 6.14 -12.00 19.53
N LYS A 65 6.58 -13.01 20.27
CA LYS A 65 6.75 -14.38 19.76
C LYS A 65 5.40 -15.07 19.55
N GLU A 66 4.42 -14.71 20.34
CA GLU A 66 3.05 -15.23 20.33
C GLU A 66 2.25 -14.76 19.09
N ALA A 67 2.63 -13.64 18.48
CA ALA A 67 1.96 -13.14 17.27
C ALA A 67 2.22 -14.07 16.08
N PRO A 68 1.17 -14.64 15.46
CA PRO A 68 1.31 -15.74 14.49
C PRO A 68 2.00 -15.35 13.18
N HIS A 69 1.93 -14.07 12.78
CA HIS A 69 2.43 -13.60 11.49
C HIS A 69 3.90 -13.17 11.54
N ASN A 70 4.36 -12.48 12.60
CA ASN A 70 5.75 -12.04 12.69
C ASN A 70 6.62 -12.88 13.65
N ARG A 71 6.04 -13.67 14.57
CA ARG A 71 6.71 -14.63 15.45
C ARG A 71 8.00 -14.08 16.07
N GLY A 72 7.91 -12.88 16.64
CA GLY A 72 9.04 -12.21 17.26
C GLY A 72 9.96 -11.42 16.31
N SER A 73 9.70 -11.38 15.01
CA SER A 73 10.50 -10.58 14.07
C SER A 73 9.96 -9.15 13.96
N LEU A 74 10.88 -8.17 13.98
CA LEU A 74 10.60 -6.76 13.69
C LEU A 74 11.60 -6.26 12.64
N CYS A 75 11.24 -5.18 11.93
CA CYS A 75 12.10 -4.54 10.94
C CYS A 75 12.73 -3.25 11.49
N ALA A 76 13.63 -2.64 10.71
CA ALA A 76 14.30 -1.39 11.07
C ALA A 76 13.31 -0.29 11.48
N ARG A 77 12.16 -0.17 10.79
CA ARG A 77 11.13 0.83 11.13
C ARG A 77 10.58 0.65 12.54
N ALA A 78 10.35 -0.58 12.98
CA ALA A 78 9.85 -0.84 14.34
C ALA A 78 10.88 -0.44 15.41
N HIS A 79 12.17 -0.70 15.16
CA HIS A 79 13.24 -0.30 16.08
C HIS A 79 13.41 1.22 16.13
N ALA A 80 13.05 1.94 15.08
CA ALA A 80 13.07 3.40 15.02
C ALA A 80 11.85 4.07 15.67
N ALA A 81 10.90 3.30 16.24
CA ALA A 81 9.68 3.85 16.83
C ALA A 81 9.92 4.90 17.94
N PRO A 82 10.92 4.79 18.84
CA PRO A 82 11.20 5.86 19.81
C PRO A 82 11.64 7.17 19.15
N GLU A 83 12.54 7.13 18.16
CA GLU A 83 13.00 8.32 17.44
C GLU A 83 11.81 9.00 16.72
N TRP A 84 10.97 8.20 16.08
CA TRP A 84 9.77 8.70 15.41
C TRP A 84 8.75 9.31 16.39
N LEU A 85 8.45 8.61 17.50
CA LEU A 85 7.48 9.06 18.50
C LEU A 85 7.87 10.42 19.12
N TYR A 86 9.14 10.59 19.42
CA TYR A 86 9.67 11.80 20.08
C TYR A 86 10.29 12.81 19.11
N SER A 87 10.05 12.64 17.81
CA SER A 87 10.52 13.59 16.80
C SER A 87 10.05 15.02 17.07
N PRO A 88 10.90 16.04 16.86
CA PRO A 88 10.49 17.44 16.92
C PRO A 88 9.31 17.81 16.02
N GLN A 89 9.16 17.08 14.88
CA GLN A 89 8.07 17.27 13.91
C GLN A 89 6.76 16.56 14.31
N ARG A 90 6.69 16.03 15.52
CA ARG A 90 5.46 15.42 16.07
C ARG A 90 4.42 16.52 16.32
N LEU A 91 3.24 16.40 15.72
CA LEU A 91 2.11 17.28 15.97
C LEU A 91 1.57 17.04 17.40
N LYS A 92 1.41 18.10 18.20
CA LYS A 92 1.00 18.01 19.60
C LYS A 92 -0.28 18.80 19.92
N SER A 93 -0.68 19.69 19.02
CA SER A 93 -1.89 20.51 19.15
C SER A 93 -2.55 20.67 17.80
N ALA A 94 -3.85 20.84 17.77
CA ALA A 94 -4.51 21.24 16.54
C ALA A 94 -4.09 22.67 16.19
N LEU A 95 -4.01 22.96 14.90
CA LEU A 95 -3.50 24.21 14.36
C LEU A 95 -4.51 24.79 13.36
N VAL A 96 -4.83 26.07 13.49
CA VAL A 96 -5.66 26.79 12.53
C VAL A 96 -4.88 27.96 11.94
N ARG A 97 -5.10 28.27 10.66
CA ARG A 97 -4.50 29.47 10.02
C ARG A 97 -5.21 30.73 10.42
N GLN A 98 -4.47 31.73 10.82
CA GLN A 98 -4.98 33.05 11.10
C GLN A 98 -4.99 33.88 9.81
N GLY A 99 -6.16 34.29 9.34
CA GLY A 99 -6.30 35.25 8.24
C GLY A 99 -5.95 34.78 6.84
N GLY A 100 -5.77 33.49 6.62
CA GLY A 100 -5.49 32.94 5.30
C GLY A 100 -4.60 31.70 5.31
N ARG A 101 -4.41 31.07 4.16
CA ARG A 101 -3.72 29.78 4.04
C ARG A 101 -2.20 29.94 4.02
N ARG A 102 -1.67 30.57 2.99
CA ARG A 102 -0.23 30.72 2.82
C ARG A 102 0.32 31.91 3.57
N GLY A 103 1.49 31.71 4.21
CA GLY A 103 2.20 32.77 4.92
C GLY A 103 1.52 33.23 6.23
N ALA A 104 0.30 32.83 6.50
CA ALA A 104 -0.35 33.14 7.77
C ALA A 104 0.21 32.24 8.90
N PRO A 105 0.44 32.78 10.11
CA PRO A 105 0.92 32.00 11.24
C PRO A 105 -0.09 30.92 11.63
N TRP A 106 0.42 29.80 12.13
CA TRP A 106 -0.36 28.78 12.79
C TRP A 106 -0.70 29.21 14.22
N VAL A 107 -1.97 29.04 14.60
CA VAL A 107 -2.44 29.27 15.96
C VAL A 107 -2.85 27.92 16.54
N PRO A 108 -2.25 27.49 17.65
CA PRO A 108 -2.68 26.27 18.33
C PRO A 108 -4.05 26.50 18.97
N ILE A 109 -4.94 25.51 18.80
CA ILE A 109 -6.27 25.48 19.41
C ILE A 109 -6.48 24.12 20.10
N PRO A 110 -7.40 24.03 21.09
CA PRO A 110 -7.79 22.76 21.67
C PRO A 110 -8.33 21.79 20.60
N TRP A 111 -8.01 20.52 20.73
CA TRP A 111 -8.44 19.49 19.76
C TRP A 111 -9.96 19.44 19.58
N ARG A 112 -10.71 19.63 20.67
CA ARG A 112 -12.18 19.67 20.62
C ARG A 112 -12.71 20.85 19.82
N GLU A 113 -12.10 22.02 19.98
CA GLU A 113 -12.44 23.22 19.22
C GLU A 113 -12.16 23.04 17.71
N ALA A 114 -11.08 22.34 17.35
CA ALA A 114 -10.79 22.00 15.97
C ALA A 114 -11.89 21.12 15.36
N LEU A 115 -12.43 20.16 16.11
CA LEU A 115 -13.54 19.32 15.66
C LEU A 115 -14.85 20.10 15.56
N ASP A 116 -15.11 21.04 16.48
CA ASP A 116 -16.29 21.89 16.43
C ASP A 116 -16.24 22.79 15.19
N LEU A 117 -15.11 23.45 14.93
CA LEU A 117 -14.86 24.25 13.73
C LEU A 117 -15.07 23.44 12.44
N LEU A 118 -14.51 22.23 12.38
CA LEU A 118 -14.66 21.35 11.21
C LEU A 118 -16.13 20.96 11.02
N ALA A 119 -16.83 20.59 12.08
CA ALA A 119 -18.24 20.19 12.00
C ALA A 119 -19.13 21.34 11.54
N GLU A 120 -18.96 22.55 12.08
CA GLU A 120 -19.69 23.74 11.65
C GLU A 120 -19.46 24.02 10.16
N ARG A 121 -18.20 23.92 9.70
CA ARG A 121 -17.86 24.13 8.30
C ARG A 121 -18.51 23.09 7.39
N LEU A 122 -18.47 21.82 7.75
CA LEU A 122 -19.08 20.73 6.97
C LEU A 122 -20.60 20.86 6.88
N LEU A 123 -21.27 21.27 7.98
CA LEU A 123 -22.72 21.49 8.00
C LEU A 123 -23.14 22.69 7.14
N ASP A 124 -22.38 23.79 7.20
CA ASP A 124 -22.63 24.96 6.37
C ASP A 124 -22.45 24.67 4.88
N GLU A 125 -21.37 23.99 4.52
CA GLU A 125 -21.11 23.62 3.13
C GLU A 125 -22.11 22.59 2.60
N LYS A 126 -22.50 21.61 3.41
CA LYS A 126 -23.58 20.67 3.05
C LYS A 126 -24.90 21.40 2.75
N LYS A 127 -25.23 22.42 3.55
CA LYS A 127 -26.44 23.23 3.35
C LYS A 127 -26.40 24.05 2.06
N ARG A 128 -25.20 24.52 1.67
CA ARG A 128 -25.04 25.40 0.48
C ARG A 128 -24.82 24.63 -0.83
N TYR A 129 -24.09 23.53 -0.77
CA TYR A 129 -23.55 22.85 -1.97
C TYR A 129 -23.93 21.37 -2.04
N GLY A 130 -24.61 20.82 -1.03
CA GLY A 130 -24.90 19.38 -0.97
C GLY A 130 -23.84 18.61 -0.18
N ALA A 131 -24.17 17.36 0.19
CA ALA A 131 -23.29 16.50 0.97
C ALA A 131 -22.03 16.08 0.16
N GLU A 132 -22.15 16.00 -1.14
CA GLU A 132 -21.10 15.69 -2.09
C GLU A 132 -19.98 16.73 -2.17
N SER A 133 -20.18 17.91 -1.58
CA SER A 133 -19.13 18.94 -1.47
C SER A 133 -17.96 18.55 -0.54
N LEU A 134 -18.12 17.50 0.26
CA LEU A 134 -17.07 16.89 1.07
C LEU A 134 -16.37 15.77 0.30
N ALA A 135 -15.04 15.79 0.29
CA ALA A 135 -14.21 14.64 -0.12
C ALA A 135 -13.18 14.30 0.96
N VAL A 136 -12.85 13.02 1.08
CA VAL A 136 -11.81 12.54 1.98
C VAL A 136 -10.79 11.75 1.18
N LEU A 137 -9.51 12.12 1.29
CA LEU A 137 -8.37 11.34 0.80
C LEU A 137 -7.76 10.55 1.93
N SER A 138 -7.50 9.28 1.68
CA SER A 138 -6.81 8.37 2.59
C SER A 138 -5.81 7.53 1.80
N PRO A 139 -4.75 7.01 2.43
CA PRO A 139 -3.88 6.04 1.78
C PRO A 139 -4.59 4.70 1.62
N ALA A 140 -3.86 3.65 1.23
CA ALA A 140 -4.37 2.28 1.29
C ALA A 140 -4.99 1.99 2.68
N ARG A 141 -5.92 1.04 2.74
CA ARG A 141 -6.76 0.73 3.91
C ARG A 141 -6.01 0.81 5.25
N ARG A 142 -6.59 1.55 6.20
CA ARG A 142 -6.13 1.72 7.58
C ARG A 142 -7.22 1.26 8.55
N SER A 143 -6.85 1.03 9.81
CA SER A 143 -7.78 0.61 10.86
C SER A 143 -8.97 1.55 11.05
N TYR A 144 -8.81 2.82 10.73
CA TYR A 144 -9.88 3.83 10.84
C TYR A 144 -10.77 3.94 9.58
N CYS A 145 -10.42 3.28 8.47
CA CYS A 145 -11.18 3.45 7.22
C CYS A 145 -12.67 3.09 7.34
N GLY A 146 -13.02 2.09 8.16
CA GLY A 146 -14.41 1.76 8.44
C GLY A 146 -15.19 2.91 9.08
N TYR A 147 -14.56 3.64 10.01
CA TYR A 147 -15.16 4.82 10.66
C TYR A 147 -15.26 6.01 9.72
N MET A 148 -14.25 6.22 8.90
CA MET A 148 -14.23 7.25 7.86
C MET A 148 -15.35 7.01 6.84
N MET A 149 -15.49 5.77 6.33
CA MET A 149 -16.58 5.40 5.42
C MET A 149 -17.93 5.56 6.09
N ARG A 150 -18.07 5.17 7.37
CA ARG A 150 -19.29 5.39 8.16
C ARG A 150 -19.67 6.86 8.20
N LEU A 151 -18.69 7.77 8.39
CA LEU A 151 -18.93 9.21 8.40
C LEU A 151 -19.42 9.71 7.04
N LEU A 152 -18.75 9.32 5.95
CA LEU A 152 -19.16 9.69 4.60
C LEU A 152 -20.59 9.21 4.29
N MET A 153 -20.92 7.96 4.63
CA MET A 153 -22.27 7.40 4.44
C MET A 153 -23.32 8.10 5.33
N ALA A 154 -22.99 8.43 6.57
CA ALA A 154 -23.89 9.18 7.45
C ALA A 154 -24.09 10.62 6.97
N HIS A 155 -23.04 11.26 6.47
CA HIS A 155 -23.08 12.61 5.92
C HIS A 155 -23.81 12.67 4.58
N GLY A 156 -23.73 11.59 3.77
CA GLY A 156 -24.32 11.48 2.43
C GLY A 156 -23.34 11.86 1.32
N SER A 157 -22.02 11.85 1.57
CA SER A 157 -21.02 12.07 0.53
C SER A 157 -20.51 10.74 -0.02
N PRO A 158 -20.44 10.57 -1.36
CA PRO A 158 -19.83 9.41 -1.99
C PRO A 158 -18.31 9.53 -2.17
N ASN A 159 -17.70 10.68 -1.87
CA ASN A 159 -16.36 11.06 -2.34
C ASN A 159 -15.26 10.61 -1.37
N TYR A 160 -15.04 9.31 -1.34
CA TYR A 160 -13.83 8.73 -0.77
C TYR A 160 -12.81 8.52 -1.89
N GLY A 161 -11.62 9.10 -1.75
CA GLY A 161 -10.53 8.91 -2.69
C GLY A 161 -9.29 8.32 -1.99
N HIS A 162 -8.71 7.32 -2.61
CA HIS A 162 -7.35 6.92 -2.27
C HIS A 162 -6.43 7.13 -3.48
N SER A 163 -5.13 6.98 -3.28
CA SER A 163 -4.17 7.27 -4.35
C SER A 163 -4.29 6.39 -5.60
N GLY A 164 -5.11 5.34 -5.58
CA GLY A 164 -5.33 4.45 -6.71
C GLY A 164 -4.08 3.67 -7.14
N ILE A 165 -3.13 3.43 -6.23
CA ILE A 165 -1.80 2.88 -6.54
C ILE A 165 -1.42 1.66 -5.71
N CYS A 166 -2.39 0.97 -5.07
CA CYS A 166 -2.06 -0.17 -4.24
C CYS A 166 -3.21 -1.18 -4.14
N TYR A 167 -2.93 -2.43 -4.38
CA TYR A 167 -3.73 -3.63 -4.15
C TYR A 167 -4.99 -3.77 -5.02
N VAL A 168 -5.84 -2.75 -5.11
CA VAL A 168 -7.14 -2.81 -5.81
C VAL A 168 -6.94 -3.14 -7.30
N GLN A 169 -5.94 -2.53 -7.91
CA GLN A 169 -5.63 -2.65 -9.34
C GLN A 169 -5.32 -4.07 -9.79
N ARG A 170 -4.75 -4.92 -8.93
CA ARG A 170 -4.58 -6.36 -9.24
C ARG A 170 -5.67 -7.23 -8.61
N SER A 171 -6.14 -6.87 -7.40
CA SER A 171 -7.09 -7.73 -6.68
C SER A 171 -8.43 -7.83 -7.36
N MET A 172 -8.93 -6.72 -7.94
CA MET A 172 -10.22 -6.73 -8.62
C MET A 172 -10.22 -7.55 -9.91
N PRO A 173 -9.26 -7.39 -10.85
CA PRO A 173 -9.18 -8.26 -12.02
C PRO A 173 -9.05 -9.74 -11.66
N PHE A 174 -8.34 -10.09 -10.59
CA PHE A 174 -8.31 -11.46 -10.07
C PHE A 174 -9.69 -11.94 -9.62
N THR A 175 -10.43 -11.12 -8.85
CA THR A 175 -11.79 -11.45 -8.40
C THR A 175 -12.75 -11.63 -9.56
N TYR A 176 -12.65 -10.81 -10.61
CA TYR A 176 -13.44 -10.95 -11.84
C TYR A 176 -13.06 -12.17 -12.67
N THR A 177 -11.88 -12.73 -12.48
CA THR A 177 -11.41 -13.91 -13.20
C THR A 177 -11.62 -15.21 -12.40
N LEU A 178 -11.26 -15.18 -11.11
CA LEU A 178 -11.21 -16.38 -10.25
C LEU A 178 -12.30 -16.41 -9.16
N GLY A 179 -13.08 -15.35 -8.99
CA GLY A 179 -14.01 -15.24 -7.86
C GLY A 179 -13.30 -15.02 -6.51
N GLY A 180 -14.05 -15.23 -5.43
CA GLY A 180 -13.57 -14.97 -4.07
C GLY A 180 -13.55 -13.48 -3.72
N HIS A 181 -13.25 -13.17 -2.46
CA HIS A 181 -13.18 -11.78 -1.97
C HIS A 181 -11.78 -11.18 -2.04
N ARG A 182 -10.77 -12.03 -2.21
CA ARG A 182 -9.36 -11.66 -2.28
C ARG A 182 -8.64 -12.59 -3.25
N PRO A 183 -7.59 -12.11 -3.92
CA PRO A 183 -6.74 -12.97 -4.73
C PRO A 183 -6.18 -14.13 -3.91
N PRO A 184 -6.05 -15.32 -4.51
CA PRO A 184 -5.33 -16.42 -3.89
C PRO A 184 -3.85 -16.05 -3.70
N VAL A 185 -3.26 -16.50 -2.61
CA VAL A 185 -1.87 -16.18 -2.23
C VAL A 185 -0.96 -17.39 -2.46
N ALA A 186 0.31 -17.13 -2.78
CA ALA A 186 1.30 -18.17 -3.03
C ALA A 186 1.59 -19.01 -1.77
N ASP A 187 1.61 -20.33 -1.90
CA ASP A 187 1.92 -21.27 -0.82
C ASP A 187 3.44 -21.48 -0.68
N TYR A 188 4.11 -20.56 -0.03
CA TYR A 188 5.55 -20.70 0.26
C TYR A 188 5.90 -21.95 1.07
N ALA A 189 4.94 -22.53 1.80
CA ALA A 189 5.22 -23.67 2.67
C ALA A 189 5.46 -24.96 1.89
N GLN A 190 4.86 -25.11 0.72
CA GLN A 190 4.89 -26.34 -0.04
C GLN A 190 5.37 -26.19 -1.49
N ALA A 191 5.54 -24.97 -2.00
CA ALA A 191 5.99 -24.75 -3.37
C ALA A 191 7.40 -25.28 -3.63
N ASP A 192 7.62 -25.83 -4.83
CA ASP A 192 8.91 -26.23 -5.38
C ASP A 192 9.45 -25.18 -6.36
N LEU A 193 8.54 -24.40 -6.97
CA LEU A 193 8.84 -23.28 -7.85
C LEU A 193 8.01 -22.05 -7.47
N MET A 194 8.66 -20.90 -7.40
CA MET A 194 8.02 -19.61 -7.14
C MET A 194 8.38 -18.61 -8.23
N LEU A 195 7.37 -18.03 -8.89
CA LEU A 195 7.53 -16.85 -9.72
C LEU A 195 7.26 -15.60 -8.86
N LEU A 196 8.29 -14.82 -8.56
CA LEU A 196 8.16 -13.52 -7.90
C LEU A 196 7.93 -12.44 -8.97
N TRP A 197 6.66 -12.13 -9.23
CA TRP A 197 6.26 -11.24 -10.32
C TRP A 197 5.90 -9.86 -9.80
N GLY A 198 6.72 -8.86 -10.10
CA GLY A 198 6.55 -7.50 -9.56
C GLY A 198 6.54 -7.45 -8.02
N ARG A 199 7.13 -8.44 -7.36
CA ARG A 199 7.03 -8.71 -5.92
C ARG A 199 8.39 -8.62 -5.22
N SER A 200 8.42 -8.00 -4.05
CA SER A 200 9.63 -7.85 -3.23
C SER A 200 9.38 -8.31 -1.78
N PRO A 201 9.40 -9.62 -1.49
CA PRO A 201 9.23 -10.15 -0.13
C PRO A 201 10.30 -9.66 0.86
N THR A 202 11.49 -9.31 0.36
CA THR A 202 12.60 -8.80 1.18
C THR A 202 12.36 -7.38 1.72
N CYS A 203 11.50 -6.61 1.06
CA CYS A 203 11.21 -5.23 1.41
C CYS A 203 9.76 -5.02 1.87
N ALA A 204 8.79 -5.38 1.04
CA ALA A 204 7.39 -5.03 1.25
C ALA A 204 6.71 -5.86 2.34
N SER A 205 7.07 -7.14 2.49
CA SER A 205 6.45 -8.06 3.45
C SER A 205 7.45 -8.65 4.44
N ALA A 206 8.67 -8.14 4.50
CA ALA A 206 9.72 -8.68 5.35
C ALA A 206 9.29 -8.80 6.83
N PRO A 207 8.68 -7.79 7.46
CA PRO A 207 8.25 -7.87 8.84
C PRO A 207 7.13 -8.88 9.08
N MET A 208 6.21 -9.02 8.13
CA MET A 208 5.06 -9.93 8.24
C MET A 208 5.37 -11.36 7.76
N GLY A 209 6.64 -11.75 7.79
CA GLY A 209 7.07 -13.10 7.52
C GLY A 209 7.41 -13.41 6.06
N GLY A 210 7.27 -12.46 5.12
CA GLY A 210 7.57 -12.70 3.71
C GLY A 210 9.02 -13.13 3.46
N LEU A 211 9.98 -12.41 4.03
CA LEU A 211 11.40 -12.78 3.94
C LEU A 211 11.69 -14.13 4.62
N ARG A 212 11.04 -14.40 5.76
CA ARG A 212 11.20 -15.69 6.45
C ARG A 212 10.65 -16.81 5.60
N ALA A 213 9.43 -16.67 5.08
CA ALA A 213 8.79 -17.69 4.25
C ALA A 213 9.65 -18.01 3.01
N LEU A 214 10.17 -16.98 2.33
CA LEU A 214 11.10 -17.12 1.22
C LEU A 214 12.39 -17.86 1.64
N THR A 215 12.99 -17.46 2.77
CA THR A 215 14.23 -18.08 3.27
C THR A 215 14.03 -19.55 3.65
N GLU A 216 12.93 -19.87 4.34
CA GLU A 216 12.59 -21.24 4.73
C GLU A 216 12.28 -22.10 3.50
N ALA A 217 11.56 -21.58 2.52
CA ALA A 217 11.27 -22.27 1.26
C ALA A 217 12.55 -22.52 0.45
N ARG A 218 13.45 -21.54 0.35
CA ARG A 218 14.77 -21.74 -0.31
C ARG A 218 15.62 -22.81 0.37
N ARG A 219 15.61 -22.89 1.70
CA ARG A 219 16.33 -23.96 2.44
C ARG A 219 15.77 -25.34 2.16
N ARG A 220 14.50 -25.48 1.77
CA ARG A 220 13.89 -26.74 1.32
C ARG A 220 14.19 -27.05 -0.14
N GLY A 221 14.86 -26.18 -0.88
CA GLY A 221 15.19 -26.37 -2.29
C GLY A 221 14.20 -25.74 -3.28
N MET A 222 13.24 -24.92 -2.81
CA MET A 222 12.34 -24.20 -3.73
C MET A 222 13.15 -23.33 -4.71
N ARG A 223 12.86 -23.45 -5.98
CA ARG A 223 13.45 -22.60 -7.04
C ARG A 223 12.68 -21.29 -7.16
N VAL A 224 13.38 -20.23 -7.52
CA VAL A 224 12.81 -18.87 -7.60
C VAL A 224 13.17 -18.23 -8.93
N VAL A 225 12.15 -17.79 -9.66
CA VAL A 225 12.28 -16.92 -10.84
C VAL A 225 11.80 -15.53 -10.45
N VAL A 226 12.64 -14.51 -10.63
CA VAL A 226 12.30 -13.11 -10.40
C VAL A 226 11.89 -12.47 -11.72
N ILE A 227 10.69 -11.88 -11.77
CA ILE A 227 10.13 -11.23 -12.96
C ILE A 227 9.87 -9.75 -12.62
N LYS A 228 10.80 -8.87 -12.93
CA LYS A 228 10.72 -7.42 -12.71
C LYS A 228 11.94 -6.71 -13.35
N PRO A 229 11.91 -5.36 -13.48
CA PRO A 229 12.99 -4.59 -14.11
C PRO A 229 14.33 -4.65 -13.36
N THR A 230 14.33 -4.88 -12.06
CA THR A 230 15.52 -4.94 -11.21
C THR A 230 15.51 -6.19 -10.34
N GLN A 231 16.68 -6.78 -10.10
CA GLN A 231 16.79 -7.90 -9.18
C GLN A 231 16.53 -7.49 -7.72
N GLY A 232 17.07 -6.34 -7.31
CA GLY A 232 16.96 -5.83 -5.95
C GLY A 232 17.39 -6.84 -4.89
N GLY A 233 16.75 -6.78 -3.73
CA GLY A 233 17.05 -7.69 -2.61
C GLY A 233 16.72 -9.17 -2.88
N GLU A 234 15.91 -9.47 -3.89
CA GLU A 234 15.53 -10.82 -4.29
C GLU A 234 16.62 -11.53 -5.10
N GLY A 235 17.56 -10.80 -5.71
CA GLY A 235 18.64 -11.38 -6.52
C GLY A 235 19.40 -12.51 -5.81
N ARG A 236 19.69 -12.37 -4.52
CA ARG A 236 20.35 -13.41 -3.69
C ARG A 236 19.53 -14.69 -3.47
N PHE A 237 18.23 -14.66 -3.75
CA PHE A 237 17.33 -15.80 -3.65
C PHE A 237 16.94 -16.35 -5.01
N SER A 238 17.29 -15.67 -6.10
CA SER A 238 16.90 -15.97 -7.47
C SER A 238 17.77 -17.05 -8.07
N ASP A 239 17.15 -18.02 -8.74
CA ASP A 239 17.83 -18.94 -9.64
C ASP A 239 17.85 -18.40 -11.07
N GLU A 240 16.89 -17.51 -11.37
CA GLU A 240 16.73 -16.91 -12.69
C GLU A 240 16.05 -15.54 -12.57
N TRP A 241 16.50 -14.61 -13.39
CA TRP A 241 15.92 -13.28 -13.52
C TRP A 241 15.43 -13.03 -14.94
N LEU A 242 14.13 -12.80 -15.08
CA LEU A 242 13.54 -12.24 -16.28
C LEU A 242 13.48 -10.73 -16.12
N ALA A 243 14.43 -10.03 -16.72
CA ALA A 243 14.54 -8.57 -16.67
C ALA A 243 13.43 -7.93 -17.53
N LEU A 244 12.22 -7.90 -17.02
CA LEU A 244 11.02 -7.44 -17.71
C LEU A 244 11.05 -5.93 -17.92
N ARG A 245 10.76 -5.44 -19.13
CA ARG A 245 10.53 -4.01 -19.38
C ARG A 245 9.31 -3.54 -18.59
N PRO A 246 9.39 -2.41 -17.86
CA PRO A 246 8.24 -1.88 -17.14
C PRO A 246 6.99 -1.75 -18.01
N GLY A 247 5.82 -2.13 -17.47
CA GLY A 247 4.52 -2.03 -18.11
C GLY A 247 4.21 -3.10 -19.16
N THR A 248 5.07 -4.10 -19.34
CA THR A 248 4.88 -5.15 -20.35
C THR A 248 4.43 -6.48 -19.77
N ASP A 249 3.90 -6.46 -18.55
CA ASP A 249 3.49 -7.66 -17.80
C ASP A 249 2.39 -8.45 -18.52
N ALA A 250 1.41 -7.75 -19.13
CA ALA A 250 0.36 -8.39 -19.94
C ALA A 250 0.93 -9.14 -21.13
N ALA A 251 1.90 -8.55 -21.85
CA ALA A 251 2.53 -9.20 -23.01
C ALA A 251 3.26 -10.48 -22.60
N LEU A 252 3.97 -10.48 -21.47
CA LEU A 252 4.62 -11.67 -20.95
C LEU A 252 3.60 -12.75 -20.56
N ALA A 253 2.55 -12.38 -19.82
CA ALA A 253 1.55 -13.33 -19.34
C ALA A 253 0.74 -13.94 -20.49
N LEU A 254 0.32 -13.15 -21.47
CA LEU A 254 -0.35 -13.63 -22.68
C LEU A 254 0.53 -14.58 -23.51
N SER A 255 1.81 -14.27 -23.61
CA SER A 255 2.75 -15.16 -24.29
C SER A 255 2.99 -16.46 -23.53
N MET A 256 3.00 -16.44 -22.19
CA MET A 256 3.06 -17.68 -21.42
C MET A 256 1.77 -18.51 -21.58
N LEU A 257 0.59 -17.86 -21.65
CA LEU A 257 -0.68 -18.54 -21.99
C LEU A 257 -0.65 -19.14 -23.39
N HIS A 258 -0.10 -18.45 -24.39
CA HIS A 258 0.11 -18.99 -25.74
C HIS A 258 0.91 -20.30 -25.69
N VAL A 259 2.01 -20.34 -24.91
CA VAL A 259 2.82 -21.56 -24.79
C VAL A 259 2.05 -22.66 -24.06
N VAL A 260 1.39 -22.36 -22.95
CA VAL A 260 0.65 -23.33 -22.13
C VAL A 260 -0.51 -23.95 -22.92
N ILE A 261 -1.26 -23.15 -23.65
CA ILE A 261 -2.40 -23.63 -24.46
C ILE A 261 -1.91 -24.32 -25.73
N GLY A 262 -0.97 -23.71 -26.46
CA GLY A 262 -0.47 -24.25 -27.74
C GLY A 262 0.30 -25.55 -27.61
N GLU A 263 0.92 -25.80 -26.46
CA GLU A 263 1.63 -27.05 -26.14
C GLU A 263 0.83 -28.01 -25.26
N GLU A 264 -0.46 -27.70 -25.03
CA GLU A 264 -1.41 -28.51 -24.24
C GLU A 264 -0.94 -28.79 -22.80
N LEU A 265 -0.24 -27.84 -22.18
CA LEU A 265 0.33 -27.96 -20.83
C LEU A 265 -0.68 -27.55 -19.73
N TYR A 266 -1.95 -27.41 -20.05
CA TYR A 266 -3.01 -27.05 -19.12
C TYR A 266 -3.71 -28.29 -18.51
N ASP A 267 -4.34 -28.11 -17.35
CA ASP A 267 -5.16 -29.14 -16.70
C ASP A 267 -6.50 -29.28 -17.44
N ARG A 268 -6.61 -30.31 -18.29
CA ARG A 268 -7.78 -30.55 -19.15
C ARG A 268 -9.07 -30.78 -18.37
N ASP A 269 -9.00 -31.46 -17.23
CA ASP A 269 -10.17 -31.74 -16.41
C ASP A 269 -10.65 -30.47 -15.72
N PHE A 270 -9.73 -29.68 -15.17
CA PHE A 270 -10.08 -28.37 -14.57
C PHE A 270 -10.69 -27.41 -15.61
N VAL A 271 -10.12 -27.36 -16.81
CA VAL A 271 -10.63 -26.50 -17.90
C VAL A 271 -12.07 -26.90 -18.27
N ARG A 272 -12.29 -28.20 -18.51
CA ARG A 272 -13.64 -28.70 -18.86
C ARG A 272 -14.69 -28.40 -17.78
N ASP A 273 -14.35 -28.66 -16.53
CA ASP A 273 -15.31 -28.65 -15.43
C ASP A 273 -15.50 -27.24 -14.82
N TRP A 274 -14.44 -26.44 -14.77
CA TRP A 274 -14.40 -25.21 -14.00
C TRP A 274 -14.11 -23.93 -14.79
N CYS A 275 -13.84 -23.98 -16.10
CA CYS A 275 -13.59 -22.78 -16.91
C CYS A 275 -14.74 -22.48 -17.87
N PHE A 276 -14.89 -21.21 -18.20
CA PHE A 276 -15.79 -20.67 -19.22
C PHE A 276 -15.01 -19.80 -20.19
N GLY A 277 -15.20 -20.00 -21.51
CA GLY A 277 -14.55 -19.21 -22.56
C GLY A 277 -13.14 -19.70 -22.93
N PHE A 278 -12.89 -21.02 -22.85
CA PHE A 278 -11.56 -21.58 -23.16
C PHE A 278 -11.25 -21.50 -24.66
N GLU A 279 -12.19 -21.81 -25.53
CA GLU A 279 -12.02 -21.76 -26.98
C GLU A 279 -11.74 -20.35 -27.46
N GLU A 280 -12.44 -19.37 -26.91
CA GLU A 280 -12.25 -17.95 -27.21
C GLU A 280 -10.84 -17.49 -26.76
N LEU A 281 -10.42 -17.90 -25.55
CA LEU A 281 -9.08 -17.58 -25.09
C LEU A 281 -8.02 -18.28 -25.94
N ALA A 282 -8.21 -19.55 -26.29
CA ALA A 282 -7.25 -20.33 -27.08
C ALA A 282 -7.03 -19.72 -28.47
N GLU A 283 -8.10 -19.25 -29.13
CA GLU A 283 -7.99 -18.55 -30.39
C GLU A 283 -7.30 -17.19 -30.20
N HIS A 284 -7.71 -16.45 -29.17
CA HIS A 284 -7.19 -15.10 -28.89
C HIS A 284 -5.67 -15.09 -28.65
N VAL A 285 -5.16 -16.05 -27.89
CA VAL A 285 -3.72 -16.07 -27.54
C VAL A 285 -2.79 -16.56 -28.65
N ARG A 286 -3.30 -17.04 -29.78
CA ARG A 286 -2.47 -17.52 -30.90
C ARG A 286 -1.50 -16.45 -31.42
N GLN A 287 -1.92 -15.20 -31.39
CA GLN A 287 -1.12 -14.07 -31.87
C GLN A 287 0.02 -13.69 -30.93
N TYR A 288 -0.05 -14.03 -29.64
CA TYR A 288 0.88 -13.58 -28.61
C TYR A 288 2.08 -14.54 -28.46
N THR A 289 2.78 -14.80 -29.57
CA THR A 289 3.92 -15.73 -29.58
C THR A 289 5.09 -15.25 -28.70
N PRO A 290 5.96 -16.13 -28.21
CA PRO A 290 7.17 -15.71 -27.51
C PRO A 290 8.07 -14.75 -28.30
N GLN A 291 8.14 -14.88 -29.61
CA GLN A 291 8.89 -13.97 -30.49
C GLN A 291 8.27 -12.55 -30.51
N TRP A 292 6.95 -12.49 -30.58
CA TRP A 292 6.23 -11.21 -30.46
C TRP A 292 6.50 -10.57 -29.09
N ALA A 293 6.39 -11.35 -28.00
CA ALA A 293 6.60 -10.84 -26.65
C ALA A 293 8.05 -10.40 -26.39
N GLU A 294 9.06 -11.05 -27.01
CA GLU A 294 10.45 -10.63 -26.91
C GLU A 294 10.65 -9.19 -27.37
N GLY A 295 10.06 -8.80 -28.50
CA GLY A 295 10.13 -7.42 -29.01
C GLY A 295 9.56 -6.38 -28.05
N ILE A 296 8.53 -6.74 -27.29
CA ILE A 296 7.85 -5.85 -26.34
C ILE A 296 8.54 -5.84 -24.98
N THR A 297 8.76 -7.02 -24.42
CA THR A 297 9.21 -7.21 -23.03
C THR A 297 10.73 -7.09 -22.88
N GLY A 298 11.47 -7.32 -23.97
CA GLY A 298 12.91 -7.47 -23.95
C GLY A 298 13.39 -8.76 -23.27
N VAL A 299 12.49 -9.69 -22.96
CA VAL A 299 12.81 -11.02 -22.45
C VAL A 299 12.95 -11.98 -23.65
N PRO A 300 14.08 -12.69 -23.82
CA PRO A 300 14.28 -13.58 -24.95
C PRO A 300 13.17 -14.64 -25.08
N ALA A 301 12.66 -14.87 -26.29
CA ALA A 301 11.57 -15.82 -26.59
C ALA A 301 11.83 -17.23 -26.06
N GLY A 302 13.08 -17.67 -26.12
CA GLY A 302 13.49 -18.96 -25.55
C GLY A 302 13.29 -19.05 -24.06
N ARG A 303 13.56 -17.95 -23.33
CA ARG A 303 13.40 -17.88 -21.88
C ARG A 303 11.92 -17.82 -21.48
N ILE A 304 11.10 -17.06 -22.23
CA ILE A 304 9.64 -17.05 -22.02
C ILE A 304 9.08 -18.45 -22.13
N ARG A 305 9.44 -19.19 -23.21
CA ARG A 305 8.97 -20.56 -23.43
C ARG A 305 9.45 -21.52 -22.35
N GLU A 306 10.70 -21.41 -21.93
CA GLU A 306 11.29 -22.26 -20.89
C GLU A 306 10.59 -22.05 -19.55
N VAL A 307 10.37 -20.78 -19.13
CA VAL A 307 9.71 -20.48 -17.85
C VAL A 307 8.24 -20.88 -17.88
N ALA A 308 7.52 -20.66 -19.00
CA ALA A 308 6.13 -21.10 -19.16
C ALA A 308 6.00 -22.62 -19.02
N ARG A 309 6.83 -23.39 -19.72
CA ARG A 309 6.87 -24.86 -19.64
C ARG A 309 7.20 -25.35 -18.23
N ARG A 310 8.22 -24.77 -17.61
CA ARG A 310 8.66 -25.11 -16.25
C ARG A 310 7.57 -24.83 -15.23
N TYR A 311 6.91 -23.67 -15.34
CA TYR A 311 5.79 -23.32 -14.45
C TYR A 311 4.65 -24.33 -14.59
N ALA A 312 4.22 -24.63 -15.81
CA ALA A 312 3.12 -25.55 -16.06
C ALA A 312 3.45 -27.00 -15.69
N SER A 313 4.70 -27.45 -15.87
CA SER A 313 5.10 -28.85 -15.61
C SER A 313 5.57 -29.13 -14.18
N THR A 314 5.80 -28.09 -13.35
CA THR A 314 6.17 -28.26 -11.94
C THR A 314 4.92 -28.50 -11.10
N PRO A 315 4.75 -29.67 -10.44
CA PRO A 315 3.50 -30.01 -9.77
C PRO A 315 3.09 -29.05 -8.65
N ARG A 316 4.07 -28.39 -8.00
CA ARG A 316 3.86 -27.44 -6.90
C ARG A 316 4.52 -26.11 -7.25
N ALA A 317 3.87 -25.35 -8.11
CA ALA A 317 4.35 -24.04 -8.52
C ALA A 317 3.35 -22.93 -8.17
N ALA A 318 3.86 -21.79 -7.76
CA ALA A 318 3.04 -20.64 -7.41
C ALA A 318 3.58 -19.33 -7.99
N ILE A 319 2.69 -18.36 -8.16
CA ILE A 319 3.02 -16.99 -8.52
C ILE A 319 2.75 -16.08 -7.31
N ASP A 320 3.78 -15.44 -6.77
CA ASP A 320 3.58 -14.33 -5.80
C ASP A 320 3.59 -13.02 -6.56
N LEU A 321 2.38 -12.48 -6.80
CA LEU A 321 2.14 -11.28 -7.57
C LEU A 321 2.19 -10.05 -6.68
N GLY A 322 3.06 -9.10 -7.01
CA GLY A 322 3.24 -7.85 -6.26
C GLY A 322 2.64 -6.62 -6.92
N ASN A 323 2.84 -5.47 -6.27
CA ASN A 323 2.36 -4.19 -6.75
C ASN A 323 3.06 -3.71 -8.03
N GLY A 324 4.16 -4.33 -8.44
CA GLY A 324 4.90 -3.94 -9.64
C GLY A 324 4.05 -3.93 -10.91
N ILE A 325 3.02 -4.78 -10.99
CA ILE A 325 2.14 -4.82 -12.15
C ILE A 325 1.03 -3.74 -12.12
N GLU A 326 0.79 -3.10 -10.96
CA GLU A 326 -0.36 -2.21 -10.76
C GLU A 326 -0.17 -0.81 -11.34
N HIS A 327 1.04 -0.48 -11.74
CA HIS A 327 1.44 0.89 -12.05
C HIS A 327 1.60 1.11 -13.57
N ALA A 328 0.79 0.45 -14.37
CA ALA A 328 0.79 0.61 -15.83
C ALA A 328 -0.65 0.60 -16.38
N PRO A 329 -0.91 1.30 -17.49
CA PRO A 329 -2.10 1.05 -18.30
C PRO A 329 -2.08 -0.41 -18.78
N GLY A 330 -3.19 -1.12 -18.65
CA GLY A 330 -3.25 -2.57 -18.92
C GLY A 330 -2.86 -3.45 -17.74
N CYS A 331 -2.73 -2.90 -16.52
CA CYS A 331 -2.52 -3.70 -15.30
C CYS A 331 -3.68 -4.66 -15.02
N SER A 332 -4.91 -4.31 -15.38
CA SER A 332 -6.08 -5.19 -15.29
C SER A 332 -5.95 -6.41 -16.21
N ASP A 333 -5.50 -6.20 -17.44
CA ASP A 333 -5.26 -7.28 -18.39
C ASP A 333 -4.10 -8.19 -17.97
N ALA A 334 -3.02 -7.60 -17.44
CA ALA A 334 -1.90 -8.34 -16.88
C ALA A 334 -2.34 -9.22 -15.69
N ALA A 335 -3.12 -8.68 -14.76
CA ALA A 335 -3.62 -9.40 -13.60
C ALA A 335 -4.58 -10.54 -14.00
N ARG A 336 -5.49 -10.30 -14.98
CA ARG A 336 -6.39 -11.33 -15.53
C ARG A 336 -5.61 -12.45 -16.20
N ALA A 337 -4.62 -12.12 -17.06
CA ALA A 337 -3.81 -13.12 -17.74
C ALA A 337 -2.99 -13.97 -16.75
N VAL A 338 -2.42 -13.37 -15.70
CA VAL A 338 -1.74 -14.12 -14.62
C VAL A 338 -2.72 -15.01 -13.85
N ALA A 339 -3.93 -14.53 -13.56
CA ALA A 339 -4.97 -15.32 -12.92
C ALA A 339 -5.38 -16.55 -13.76
N MET A 340 -5.53 -16.36 -15.07
CA MET A 340 -5.80 -17.44 -16.03
C MET A 340 -4.64 -18.45 -16.09
N LEU A 341 -3.40 -17.96 -16.06
CA LEU A 341 -2.22 -18.82 -16.05
C LEU A 341 -2.21 -19.74 -14.82
N ILE A 342 -2.51 -19.20 -13.62
CA ILE A 342 -2.62 -19.98 -12.38
C ILE A 342 -3.74 -21.04 -12.49
N ALA A 343 -4.88 -20.67 -13.03
CA ALA A 343 -6.04 -21.55 -13.17
C ALA A 343 -5.78 -22.69 -14.17
N LEU A 344 -5.36 -22.34 -15.39
CA LEU A 344 -5.19 -23.30 -16.47
C LEU A 344 -4.11 -24.36 -16.17
N THR A 345 -3.04 -23.99 -15.46
CA THR A 345 -1.96 -24.92 -15.11
C THR A 345 -2.27 -25.81 -13.90
N GLY A 346 -3.48 -25.71 -13.33
CA GLY A 346 -3.90 -26.52 -12.19
C GLY A 346 -3.25 -26.13 -10.86
N HIS A 347 -2.66 -24.93 -10.76
CA HIS A 347 -2.01 -24.46 -9.53
C HIS A 347 -2.95 -23.69 -8.60
N LEU A 348 -4.22 -23.52 -8.98
CA LEU A 348 -5.23 -22.87 -8.15
C LEU A 348 -5.75 -23.82 -7.08
N GLU A 349 -5.74 -23.39 -5.82
CA GLU A 349 -6.25 -24.10 -4.64
C GLU A 349 -5.71 -25.54 -4.49
N ARG A 350 -4.45 -25.74 -4.87
CA ARG A 350 -3.70 -27.00 -4.69
C ARG A 350 -2.44 -26.78 -3.86
N PRO A 351 -1.93 -27.83 -3.15
CA PRO A 351 -0.72 -27.71 -2.34
C PRO A 351 0.47 -27.16 -3.13
N GLY A 352 1.14 -26.14 -2.61
CA GLY A 352 2.28 -25.49 -3.27
C GLY A 352 1.92 -24.56 -4.41
N GLY A 353 0.63 -24.37 -4.70
CA GLY A 353 0.11 -23.43 -5.68
C GLY A 353 -0.35 -22.11 -5.07
N ASN A 354 -1.37 -21.51 -5.66
CA ASN A 354 -2.01 -20.30 -5.17
C ASN A 354 -3.30 -20.65 -4.44
N LEU A 355 -3.40 -20.26 -3.16
CA LEU A 355 -4.43 -20.71 -2.25
C LEU A 355 -5.28 -19.55 -1.76
N TRP A 356 -6.59 -19.71 -1.72
CA TRP A 356 -7.45 -18.79 -0.95
C TRP A 356 -7.17 -18.90 0.55
N PRO A 357 -7.50 -17.87 1.35
CA PRO A 357 -7.29 -17.90 2.78
C PRO A 357 -7.88 -19.14 3.43
N PRO A 358 -7.22 -19.71 4.45
CA PRO A 358 -7.79 -20.84 5.20
C PRO A 358 -9.06 -20.40 5.93
N ARG A 359 -9.92 -21.37 6.26
CA ARG A 359 -11.04 -21.15 7.17
C ARG A 359 -10.55 -21.12 8.61
N PHE A 360 -11.21 -20.32 9.41
CA PHE A 360 -10.91 -20.16 10.84
C PHE A 360 -12.13 -20.54 11.68
N SER A 361 -11.90 -21.04 12.91
CA SER A 361 -12.97 -21.29 13.88
C SER A 361 -13.61 -20.01 14.38
N MET A 362 -12.92 -18.89 14.32
CA MET A 362 -13.39 -17.57 14.74
C MET A 362 -14.09 -16.87 13.57
N PRO A 363 -15.32 -16.38 13.76
CA PRO A 363 -16.02 -15.60 12.75
C PRO A 363 -15.29 -14.30 12.39
N ALA A 364 -15.56 -13.77 11.20
CA ALA A 364 -15.11 -12.46 10.80
C ALA A 364 -15.75 -11.34 11.64
N LEU A 365 -15.04 -10.24 11.83
CA LEU A 365 -15.57 -9.07 12.52
C LEU A 365 -16.76 -8.46 11.74
N LYS A 366 -17.71 -7.92 12.50
CA LYS A 366 -18.85 -7.19 11.92
C LYS A 366 -18.39 -5.91 11.22
N ASN A 367 -18.97 -5.66 10.08
CA ASN A 367 -18.71 -4.45 9.30
C ASN A 367 -19.45 -3.25 9.88
N ILE A 368 -18.79 -2.10 9.99
CA ILE A 368 -19.36 -0.89 10.60
C ILE A 368 -19.57 0.26 9.60
N GLU A 369 -19.31 0.07 8.31
CA GLU A 369 -19.22 1.11 7.28
C GLU A 369 -20.56 1.66 6.79
N LEU A 370 -21.71 1.23 7.34
CA LEU A 370 -23.06 1.60 6.90
C LEU A 370 -23.30 1.34 5.39
N LYS A 371 -22.84 0.20 4.89
CA LYS A 371 -22.96 -0.16 3.45
C LYS A 371 -24.42 -0.23 2.97
N GLU A 372 -25.36 -0.46 3.88
CA GLU A 372 -26.80 -0.42 3.59
C GLU A 372 -27.30 0.94 3.12
N ARG A 373 -26.52 2.02 3.34
CA ARG A 373 -26.83 3.37 2.85
C ARG A 373 -26.29 3.66 1.46
N ILE A 374 -25.55 2.74 0.87
CA ILE A 374 -25.11 2.86 -0.53
C ILE A 374 -26.30 2.53 -1.42
N THR A 375 -26.95 3.56 -1.93
CA THR A 375 -28.02 3.47 -2.93
C THR A 375 -27.48 3.72 -4.32
N GLU A 376 -28.21 3.33 -5.36
CA GLU A 376 -27.88 3.66 -6.74
C GLU A 376 -27.80 5.18 -6.96
N GLU A 377 -28.69 5.94 -6.31
CA GLU A 377 -28.67 7.40 -6.32
C GLU A 377 -27.35 7.95 -5.76
N LEU A 378 -26.90 7.45 -4.60
CA LEU A 378 -25.64 7.88 -4.01
C LEU A 378 -24.44 7.48 -4.89
N ALA A 379 -24.46 6.26 -5.43
CA ALA A 379 -23.42 5.77 -6.33
C ALA A 379 -23.33 6.58 -7.63
N SER A 380 -24.46 7.00 -8.18
CA SER A 380 -24.50 7.84 -9.39
C SER A 380 -23.90 9.24 -9.20
N ARG A 381 -23.74 9.68 -7.97
CA ARG A 381 -23.12 10.98 -7.60
C ARG A 381 -21.61 10.89 -7.41
N LEU A 382 -20.97 9.74 -7.61
CA LEU A 382 -19.51 9.65 -7.57
C LEU A 382 -18.90 10.64 -8.57
N VAL A 383 -17.95 11.45 -8.10
CA VAL A 383 -17.33 12.48 -8.96
C VAL A 383 -16.57 11.89 -10.15
N ALA A 384 -15.95 10.77 -9.95
CA ALA A 384 -15.38 9.91 -10.97
C ALA A 384 -15.15 8.54 -10.34
N PRO A 385 -15.88 7.50 -10.72
CA PRO A 385 -15.68 6.16 -10.19
C PRO A 385 -14.22 5.74 -10.33
N GLU A 386 -13.65 5.20 -9.28
CA GLU A 386 -12.29 4.63 -9.35
C GLU A 386 -12.27 3.42 -10.28
N MET A 387 -13.38 2.72 -10.33
CA MET A 387 -13.61 1.63 -11.26
C MET A 387 -14.77 2.01 -12.20
N PRO A 388 -14.52 2.24 -13.48
CA PRO A 388 -15.58 2.46 -14.45
C PRO A 388 -16.58 1.29 -14.45
N LEU A 389 -17.84 1.60 -14.72
CA LEU A 389 -18.82 0.60 -15.13
C LEU A 389 -19.48 -0.22 -14.02
N GLY A 390 -19.59 0.33 -12.80
CA GLY A 390 -20.30 -0.34 -11.72
C GLY A 390 -19.55 -1.54 -11.14
N LEU A 391 -18.30 -1.74 -11.56
CA LEU A 391 -17.38 -2.75 -11.02
C LEU A 391 -16.79 -2.30 -9.66
N GLN A 392 -17.56 -1.59 -8.87
CA GLN A 392 -17.12 -1.11 -7.56
C GLN A 392 -16.85 -2.30 -6.64
N PRO A 393 -15.66 -2.40 -6.04
CA PRO A 393 -15.47 -3.36 -4.99
C PRO A 393 -16.38 -2.96 -3.82
N TRP A 394 -17.43 -3.70 -3.66
CA TRP A 394 -18.35 -3.52 -2.53
C TRP A 394 -17.64 -3.59 -1.16
N GLU A 395 -16.44 -4.20 -1.08
CA GLU A 395 -15.58 -4.20 0.10
C GLU A 395 -15.05 -2.82 0.48
N LEU A 396 -14.82 -1.95 -0.50
CA LEU A 396 -14.30 -0.59 -0.30
C LEU A 396 -15.41 0.47 -0.20
N GLY A 397 -16.69 0.06 -0.40
CA GLY A 397 -17.78 1.01 -0.50
C GLY A 397 -17.69 1.83 -1.80
N LEU A 398 -18.11 3.09 -1.73
CA LEU A 398 -17.97 4.02 -2.84
C LEU A 398 -16.56 4.61 -2.85
N ALA A 399 -15.90 4.59 -4.01
CA ALA A 399 -14.58 5.18 -4.18
C ALA A 399 -14.53 6.03 -5.45
N SER A 400 -14.13 7.28 -5.27
CA SER A 400 -13.82 8.22 -6.35
C SER A 400 -12.34 8.12 -6.72
N SER A 401 -12.02 8.27 -7.99
CA SER A 401 -10.62 8.34 -8.40
C SER A 401 -9.96 9.61 -7.82
N TYR A 402 -8.70 9.48 -7.42
CA TYR A 402 -7.91 10.62 -6.94
C TYR A 402 -7.93 11.80 -7.92
N LYS A 403 -7.69 11.53 -9.21
CA LYS A 403 -7.75 12.55 -10.25
C LYS A 403 -9.14 13.20 -10.37
N GLY A 404 -10.21 12.42 -10.30
CA GLY A 404 -11.58 12.97 -10.38
C GLY A 404 -11.88 13.95 -9.25
N ILE A 405 -11.40 13.69 -8.02
CA ILE A 405 -11.52 14.63 -6.91
C ILE A 405 -10.75 15.91 -7.21
N LEU A 406 -9.49 15.82 -7.71
CA LEU A 406 -8.72 17.00 -8.09
C LEU A 406 -9.40 17.80 -9.21
N ASP A 407 -9.90 17.11 -10.24
CA ASP A 407 -10.59 17.75 -11.36
C ASP A 407 -11.89 18.46 -10.90
N SER A 408 -12.65 17.83 -10.00
CA SER A 408 -13.85 18.46 -9.43
C SER A 408 -13.53 19.72 -8.63
N ILE A 409 -12.44 19.72 -7.86
CA ILE A 409 -11.96 20.93 -7.17
C ILE A 409 -11.56 22.01 -8.19
N LEU A 410 -10.84 21.63 -9.26
CA LEU A 410 -10.31 22.56 -10.25
C LEU A 410 -11.39 23.10 -11.18
N THR A 411 -12.36 22.28 -11.58
CA THR A 411 -13.37 22.63 -12.61
C THR A 411 -14.76 22.89 -12.04
N GLU A 412 -15.02 22.49 -10.82
CA GLU A 412 -16.33 22.50 -10.16
C GLU A 412 -17.37 21.58 -10.86
N LYS A 413 -16.90 20.60 -11.60
CA LYS A 413 -17.74 19.64 -12.35
C LYS A 413 -17.47 18.21 -11.88
N PRO A 414 -18.50 17.36 -11.80
CA PRO A 414 -19.95 17.61 -12.05
C PRO A 414 -20.60 18.49 -10.97
N TYR A 415 -19.96 18.67 -9.82
CA TYR A 415 -20.32 19.55 -8.71
C TYR A 415 -19.06 20.02 -7.98
N PRO A 416 -19.11 21.13 -7.23
CA PRO A 416 -17.93 21.63 -6.51
C PRO A 416 -17.62 20.80 -5.25
N ILE A 417 -16.39 20.32 -5.13
CA ILE A 417 -15.83 19.87 -3.85
C ILE A 417 -15.28 21.09 -3.12
N ARG A 418 -15.82 21.38 -1.94
CA ARG A 418 -15.49 22.57 -1.13
C ARG A 418 -14.61 22.23 0.07
N THR A 419 -14.83 21.08 0.71
CA THR A 419 -13.95 20.60 1.78
C THR A 419 -13.22 19.35 1.34
N LEU A 420 -11.89 19.33 1.54
CA LEU A 420 -11.03 18.18 1.37
C LEU A 420 -10.37 17.84 2.69
N ILE A 421 -10.50 16.60 3.15
CA ILE A 421 -9.79 16.05 4.31
C ILE A 421 -8.73 15.07 3.82
N ALA A 422 -7.45 15.33 4.10
CA ALA A 422 -6.36 14.39 3.88
C ALA A 422 -6.04 13.70 5.23
N ALA A 423 -6.41 12.43 5.37
CA ALA A 423 -6.24 11.66 6.61
C ALA A 423 -5.14 10.62 6.46
N GLY A 424 -4.01 10.82 7.15
CA GLY A 424 -2.85 9.93 7.14
C GLY A 424 -2.27 9.69 5.74
N THR A 425 -2.38 10.66 4.83
CA THR A 425 -1.91 10.59 3.44
C THR A 425 -1.18 11.86 3.04
N GLN A 426 -0.23 11.71 2.12
CA GLN A 426 0.62 12.81 1.64
C GLN A 426 0.53 12.88 0.10
N PRO A 427 -0.58 13.42 -0.43
CA PRO A 427 -0.85 13.41 -1.87
C PRO A 427 0.17 14.17 -2.72
N LEU A 428 0.82 15.22 -2.21
CA LEU A 428 1.91 15.92 -2.92
C LEU A 428 3.14 15.05 -3.12
N ALA A 429 3.48 14.23 -2.13
CA ALA A 429 4.69 13.41 -2.14
C ALA A 429 4.47 12.02 -2.76
N SER A 430 3.23 11.49 -2.72
CA SER A 430 2.91 10.12 -3.16
C SER A 430 1.91 10.04 -4.31
N GLY A 431 1.12 11.11 -4.55
CA GLY A 431 0.16 11.17 -5.66
C GLY A 431 0.83 11.56 -6.98
N ARG A 432 0.32 11.05 -8.09
CA ARG A 432 0.78 11.45 -9.43
C ARG A 432 0.33 12.88 -9.75
N GLY A 433 1.17 13.63 -10.48
CA GLY A 433 0.87 15.00 -10.88
C GLY A 433 0.91 15.99 -9.71
N ALA A 434 2.05 16.11 -9.02
CA ALA A 434 2.21 17.00 -7.87
C ALA A 434 1.82 18.46 -8.18
N LYS A 435 2.04 18.94 -9.40
CA LYS A 435 1.63 20.30 -9.84
C LYS A 435 0.10 20.46 -9.86
N THR A 436 -0.61 19.46 -10.39
CA THR A 436 -2.09 19.43 -10.40
C THR A 436 -2.65 19.34 -8.98
N THR A 437 -2.04 18.50 -8.15
CA THR A 437 -2.38 18.38 -6.72
C THR A 437 -2.24 19.73 -6.03
N ARG A 438 -1.11 20.41 -6.21
CA ARG A 438 -0.88 21.74 -5.65
C ARG A 438 -1.97 22.72 -6.07
N ALA A 439 -2.26 22.81 -7.37
CA ALA A 439 -3.30 23.72 -7.87
C ALA A 439 -4.67 23.43 -7.24
N ALA A 440 -5.02 22.16 -7.04
CA ALA A 440 -6.26 21.78 -6.37
C ALA A 440 -6.26 22.16 -4.88
N LEU A 441 -5.15 21.92 -4.16
CA LEU A 441 -5.02 22.32 -2.75
C LEU A 441 -5.04 23.84 -2.57
N GLU A 442 -4.54 24.61 -3.53
CA GLU A 442 -4.63 26.08 -3.53
C GLU A 442 -6.06 26.58 -3.78
N LYS A 443 -6.85 25.82 -4.55
CA LYS A 443 -8.22 26.24 -4.96
C LYS A 443 -9.31 25.76 -4.03
N VAL A 444 -9.18 24.60 -3.38
CA VAL A 444 -10.24 24.02 -2.55
C VAL A 444 -10.64 24.99 -1.41
N GLY A 445 -11.95 25.08 -1.12
CA GLY A 445 -12.54 26.03 -0.18
C GLY A 445 -12.05 25.90 1.26
N PHE A 446 -11.89 24.65 1.75
CA PHE A 446 -11.36 24.34 3.08
C PHE A 446 -10.57 23.04 3.02
N PHE A 447 -9.31 23.11 3.43
CA PHE A 447 -8.41 21.95 3.40
C PHE A 447 -7.96 21.56 4.81
N VAL A 448 -8.16 20.29 5.17
CA VAL A 448 -7.87 19.73 6.48
C VAL A 448 -6.84 18.62 6.36
N VAL A 449 -5.78 18.70 7.16
CA VAL A 449 -4.79 17.62 7.32
C VAL A 449 -5.00 16.93 8.66
N VAL A 450 -5.17 15.63 8.66
CA VAL A 450 -5.25 14.78 9.86
C VAL A 450 -4.06 13.82 9.85
N ASP A 451 -3.06 14.06 10.67
CA ASP A 451 -1.84 13.24 10.68
C ASP A 451 -1.16 13.24 12.08
N VAL A 452 -0.20 12.35 12.25
CA VAL A 452 0.62 12.26 13.45
C VAL A 452 1.86 13.16 13.39
N MET A 453 2.34 13.49 12.19
CA MET A 453 3.54 14.27 11.91
C MET A 453 3.24 15.45 11.00
N GLU A 454 4.15 16.41 10.97
CA GLU A 454 4.14 17.44 9.94
C GLU A 454 4.22 16.81 8.55
N THR A 455 3.41 17.34 7.63
CA THR A 455 3.38 16.93 6.22
C THR A 455 3.57 18.13 5.30
N ALA A 456 4.00 17.89 4.07
CA ALA A 456 4.17 18.94 3.07
C ALA A 456 2.84 19.65 2.74
N GLU A 457 1.73 18.94 2.86
CA GLU A 457 0.39 19.43 2.60
C GLU A 457 -0.04 20.55 3.58
N MET A 458 0.56 20.61 4.77
CA MET A 458 0.27 21.65 5.77
C MET A 458 0.53 23.07 5.24
N GLU A 459 1.41 23.22 4.24
CA GLU A 459 1.61 24.53 3.59
C GLU A 459 0.30 25.08 3.03
N TYR A 460 -0.58 24.20 2.56
CA TYR A 460 -1.86 24.53 1.90
C TYR A 460 -3.08 24.40 2.83
N ALA A 461 -2.93 23.79 4.00
CA ALA A 461 -4.03 23.51 4.90
C ALA A 461 -4.57 24.76 5.63
N ASP A 462 -5.87 24.74 5.89
CA ASP A 462 -6.57 25.71 6.73
C ASP A 462 -6.65 25.23 8.19
N LEU A 463 -6.73 23.92 8.40
CA LEU A 463 -6.80 23.24 9.68
C LEU A 463 -5.91 22.00 9.69
N VAL A 464 -5.16 21.81 10.78
CA VAL A 464 -4.39 20.60 11.04
C VAL A 464 -4.89 19.97 12.33
N VAL A 465 -5.25 18.70 12.27
CA VAL A 465 -5.76 17.95 13.44
C VAL A 465 -4.78 16.81 13.74
N PRO A 466 -4.06 16.87 14.87
CA PRO A 466 -3.19 15.78 15.29
C PRO A 466 -4.00 14.58 15.76
N VAL A 467 -3.41 13.39 15.59
CA VAL A 467 -3.95 12.14 16.14
C VAL A 467 -2.87 11.33 16.85
N ALA A 468 -3.31 10.46 17.77
CA ALA A 468 -2.44 9.61 18.56
C ALA A 468 -1.77 8.54 17.70
N THR A 469 -0.52 8.21 18.03
CA THR A 469 0.15 7.03 17.48
C THR A 469 -0.42 5.75 18.10
N PHE A 470 -0.13 4.61 17.48
CA PHE A 470 -0.52 3.29 18.03
C PHE A 470 0.03 3.00 19.44
N LEU A 471 1.06 3.73 19.88
CA LEU A 471 1.67 3.62 21.22
C LEU A 471 0.93 4.43 22.28
N GLU A 472 0.19 5.44 21.85
CA GLU A 472 -0.54 6.40 22.68
C GLU A 472 -2.04 6.11 22.76
N CYS A 473 -2.57 5.24 21.88
CA CYS A 473 -3.99 4.90 21.83
C CYS A 473 -4.43 4.14 23.08
N GLU A 474 -5.50 4.59 23.72
CA GLU A 474 -6.13 3.91 24.84
C GLU A 474 -6.98 2.72 24.38
N HIS A 475 -7.70 2.91 23.27
CA HIS A 475 -8.55 1.90 22.68
C HIS A 475 -8.05 1.55 21.27
N SER A 476 -7.79 0.27 21.04
CA SER A 476 -7.37 -0.24 19.75
C SER A 476 -7.77 -1.70 19.60
N LEU A 477 -8.30 -2.05 18.44
CA LEU A 477 -8.59 -3.43 18.05
C LEU A 477 -7.69 -3.81 16.87
N VAL A 478 -7.05 -4.96 16.97
CA VAL A 478 -6.20 -5.54 15.92
C VAL A 478 -6.74 -6.89 15.52
N SER A 479 -6.82 -7.13 14.22
CA SER A 479 -7.20 -8.41 13.65
C SER A 479 -6.18 -8.85 12.60
N TRP A 480 -5.69 -10.06 12.71
CA TRP A 480 -4.87 -10.73 11.72
C TRP A 480 -5.34 -12.17 11.52
N GLY A 481 -6.09 -12.41 10.48
CA GLY A 481 -6.73 -13.71 10.29
C GLY A 481 -7.53 -14.10 11.54
N PRO A 482 -7.22 -15.27 12.18
CA PRO A 482 -7.92 -15.69 13.37
C PRO A 482 -7.42 -15.04 14.68
N TRP A 483 -6.37 -14.21 14.63
CA TRP A 483 -5.78 -13.60 15.81
C TRP A 483 -6.37 -12.21 16.04
N LEU A 484 -6.93 -12.01 17.25
CA LEU A 484 -7.47 -10.74 17.72
C LEU A 484 -6.71 -10.28 18.95
N MET A 485 -6.46 -8.98 19.06
CA MET A 485 -5.80 -8.37 20.20
C MET A 485 -6.39 -6.98 20.47
N ALA A 486 -6.55 -6.66 21.77
CA ALA A 486 -6.83 -5.31 22.25
C ALA A 486 -5.56 -4.73 22.89
N PRO A 487 -4.65 -4.08 22.13
CA PRO A 487 -3.44 -3.48 22.66
C PRO A 487 -3.79 -2.40 23.68
N THR A 488 -3.02 -2.34 24.76
CA THR A 488 -3.11 -1.24 25.72
C THR A 488 -2.14 -0.13 25.34
N ARG A 489 -2.44 1.07 25.81
CA ARG A 489 -1.57 2.24 25.64
C ARG A 489 -0.20 2.00 26.29
N ALA A 490 0.86 2.15 25.52
CA ALA A 490 2.22 1.95 26.00
C ALA A 490 2.79 3.21 26.69
N VAL A 491 2.44 4.39 26.17
CA VAL A 491 2.88 5.69 26.73
C VAL A 491 1.70 6.67 26.76
N GLY A 492 1.75 7.65 27.65
CA GLY A 492 0.76 8.73 27.69
C GLY A 492 0.82 9.57 26.40
N PRO A 493 -0.29 10.24 26.04
CA PRO A 493 -0.31 11.14 24.89
C PRO A 493 0.66 12.29 25.07
N LEU A 494 1.38 12.66 24.02
CA LEU A 494 2.37 13.74 24.03
C LEU A 494 1.75 15.13 23.83
N GLY A 495 0.46 15.20 23.55
CA GLY A 495 -0.28 16.43 23.31
C GLY A 495 -1.78 16.29 23.54
N ASP A 496 -2.54 17.30 23.11
CA ASP A 496 -4.00 17.32 23.18
C ASP A 496 -4.58 16.76 21.88
N TYR A 497 -4.92 15.46 21.87
CA TYR A 497 -5.53 14.76 20.74
C TYR A 497 -6.10 13.38 21.14
N GLY A 498 -7.08 12.92 20.36
CA GLY A 498 -7.54 11.53 20.35
C GLY A 498 -6.84 10.66 19.30
N SER A 499 -7.23 9.41 19.18
CA SER A 499 -6.82 8.52 18.09
C SER A 499 -7.54 8.88 16.77
N ASP A 500 -7.11 8.29 15.65
CA ASP A 500 -7.87 8.35 14.39
C ASP A 500 -9.33 7.92 14.58
N THR A 501 -9.57 6.87 15.36
CA THR A 501 -10.94 6.39 15.65
C THR A 501 -11.73 7.41 16.44
N ASP A 502 -11.13 8.02 17.47
CA ASP A 502 -11.75 9.12 18.23
C ASP A 502 -12.12 10.29 17.31
N PHE A 503 -11.22 10.66 16.39
CA PHE A 503 -11.47 11.74 15.43
C PHE A 503 -12.77 11.51 14.64
N TRP A 504 -12.91 10.34 13.98
CA TRP A 504 -14.08 10.06 13.17
C TRP A 504 -15.36 9.91 13.98
N VAL A 505 -15.27 9.26 15.15
CA VAL A 505 -16.42 9.05 16.04
C VAL A 505 -16.91 10.38 16.61
N GLN A 506 -16.00 11.21 17.13
CA GLN A 506 -16.33 12.51 17.71
C GLN A 506 -16.83 13.50 16.67
N LEU A 507 -16.28 13.48 15.46
CA LEU A 507 -16.76 14.31 14.34
C LEU A 507 -18.17 13.88 13.92
N GLY A 508 -18.45 12.59 13.83
CA GLY A 508 -19.78 12.08 13.50
C GLY A 508 -20.86 12.50 14.51
N CYS A 509 -20.53 12.52 15.80
CA CYS A 509 -21.43 13.03 16.84
C CYS A 509 -21.74 14.54 16.65
N ARG A 510 -20.71 15.35 16.34
CA ARG A 510 -20.84 16.82 16.12
C ARG A 510 -21.64 17.14 14.85
N LEU A 511 -21.60 16.28 13.86
CA LEU A 511 -22.39 16.39 12.64
C LEU A 511 -23.87 16.04 12.85
N GLY A 512 -24.29 15.71 14.08
CA GLY A 512 -25.68 15.41 14.43
C GLY A 512 -26.06 13.94 14.31
N TYR A 513 -25.08 13.00 14.26
CA TYR A 513 -25.33 11.58 14.16
C TYR A 513 -24.90 10.76 15.39
N PRO A 514 -25.14 11.23 16.66
CA PRO A 514 -24.61 10.54 17.84
C PRO A 514 -25.03 9.07 17.92
N GLY A 515 -26.27 8.76 17.59
CA GLY A 515 -26.76 7.38 17.60
C GLY A 515 -26.05 6.44 16.61
N LEU A 516 -25.59 6.96 15.46
CA LEU A 516 -24.79 6.23 14.49
C LEU A 516 -23.32 6.10 14.93
N PHE A 517 -22.85 6.92 15.85
CA PHE A 517 -21.48 6.95 16.33
C PHE A 517 -21.38 6.63 17.82
N TRP A 518 -22.19 5.67 18.29
CA TRP A 518 -22.18 5.11 19.65
C TRP A 518 -22.21 6.15 20.75
N ASN A 519 -22.77 7.32 20.48
CA ASN A 519 -22.78 8.51 21.37
C ASN A 519 -21.35 8.95 21.80
N GLY A 520 -20.36 8.72 20.96
CA GLY A 520 -18.96 9.06 21.22
C GLY A 520 -18.14 7.97 21.91
N ASP A 521 -18.73 6.83 22.21
CA ASP A 521 -18.07 5.70 22.86
C ASP A 521 -17.33 4.81 21.85
N VAL A 522 -16.01 5.00 21.77
CA VAL A 522 -15.14 4.24 20.85
C VAL A 522 -15.04 2.77 21.25
N GLU A 523 -15.02 2.44 22.54
CA GLU A 523 -14.92 1.05 22.98
C GLU A 523 -16.14 0.24 22.55
N ARG A 524 -17.33 0.82 22.71
CA ARG A 524 -18.57 0.22 22.24
C ARG A 524 -18.56 -0.05 20.74
N SER A 525 -17.87 0.77 19.96
CA SER A 525 -17.72 0.54 18.51
C SER A 525 -16.90 -0.70 18.19
N PHE A 526 -15.89 -1.00 18.99
CA PHE A 526 -15.12 -2.23 18.86
C PHE A 526 -15.89 -3.45 19.36
N ASP A 527 -16.66 -3.32 20.44
CA ASP A 527 -17.54 -4.39 20.92
C ASP A 527 -18.59 -4.77 19.87
N GLU A 528 -19.14 -3.79 19.14
CA GLU A 528 -20.02 -4.07 18.00
C GLU A 528 -19.31 -4.84 16.88
N GLN A 529 -18.06 -4.50 16.57
CA GLN A 529 -17.27 -5.26 15.58
C GLN A 529 -17.01 -6.70 16.05
N LEU A 530 -16.80 -6.91 17.33
CA LEU A 530 -16.51 -8.19 17.95
C LEU A 530 -17.75 -9.09 18.13
N GLU A 531 -18.96 -8.55 18.04
CA GLU A 531 -20.22 -9.24 18.28
C GLU A 531 -20.30 -10.66 17.68
N PRO A 532 -19.90 -10.90 16.39
CA PRO A 532 -19.97 -12.24 15.81
C PRO A 532 -19.04 -13.25 16.49
N THR A 533 -17.99 -12.79 17.16
CA THR A 533 -17.00 -13.65 17.82
C THR A 533 -17.40 -14.05 19.23
N GLY A 534 -18.42 -13.41 19.79
CA GLY A 534 -18.82 -13.57 21.20
C GLY A 534 -17.84 -12.94 22.21
N LEU A 535 -16.82 -12.17 21.72
CA LEU A 535 -15.85 -11.49 22.56
C LEU A 535 -16.20 -10.00 22.72
N THR A 536 -15.68 -9.40 23.78
CA THR A 536 -15.68 -7.96 24.02
C THR A 536 -14.25 -7.42 24.16
N MET A 537 -14.07 -6.12 24.09
CA MET A 537 -12.79 -5.49 24.38
C MET A 537 -12.29 -5.82 25.77
N ALA A 538 -13.20 -5.86 26.75
CA ALA A 538 -12.89 -6.24 28.13
C ALA A 538 -12.38 -7.70 28.23
N GLU A 539 -12.97 -8.63 27.47
CA GLU A 539 -12.48 -10.01 27.41
C GLU A 539 -11.12 -10.08 26.70
N LEU A 540 -10.93 -9.39 25.58
CA LEU A 540 -9.64 -9.40 24.86
C LEU A 540 -8.50 -8.86 25.71
N ARG A 541 -8.73 -7.86 26.58
CA ARG A 541 -7.71 -7.30 27.47
C ARG A 541 -7.22 -8.29 28.54
N LYS A 542 -7.98 -9.33 28.85
CA LYS A 542 -7.51 -10.41 29.74
C LYS A 542 -6.43 -11.27 29.05
N HIS A 543 -6.28 -11.14 27.74
CA HIS A 543 -5.32 -11.87 26.93
C HIS A 543 -4.29 -10.90 26.30
N PRO A 544 -3.25 -10.50 27.05
CA PRO A 544 -2.33 -9.45 26.63
C PRO A 544 -1.53 -9.76 25.35
N PHE A 545 -1.46 -11.03 24.95
CA PHE A 545 -0.85 -11.47 23.70
C PHE A 545 -1.88 -11.81 22.61
N GLY A 546 -3.15 -11.48 22.84
CA GLY A 546 -4.26 -11.73 21.94
C GLY A 546 -4.86 -13.14 22.07
N VAL A 547 -5.98 -13.33 21.37
CA VAL A 547 -6.72 -14.59 21.27
C VAL A 547 -6.65 -15.05 19.83
N SER A 548 -6.41 -16.34 19.60
CA SER A 548 -6.38 -16.90 18.26
C SER A 548 -7.45 -17.99 18.10
N GLY A 549 -8.28 -17.83 17.09
CA GLY A 549 -9.09 -18.95 16.61
C GLY A 549 -8.22 -20.03 15.96
N ALA A 550 -8.68 -21.27 16.00
CA ALA A 550 -7.98 -22.34 15.31
C ALA A 550 -8.07 -22.16 13.79
N VAL A 551 -6.97 -22.46 13.10
CA VAL A 551 -7.00 -22.69 11.65
C VAL A 551 -7.66 -24.06 11.45
N LEU A 552 -8.79 -24.09 10.76
CA LEU A 552 -9.47 -25.35 10.47
C LEU A 552 -8.64 -26.20 9.50
N PRO A 553 -8.77 -27.52 9.54
CA PRO A 553 -8.09 -28.40 8.59
C PRO A 553 -8.31 -27.94 7.17
N ARG A 554 -7.22 -27.78 6.41
CA ARG A 554 -7.33 -27.30 5.05
C ARG A 554 -7.86 -28.39 4.15
N THR A 555 -8.94 -28.08 3.48
CA THR A 555 -9.37 -28.83 2.28
C THR A 555 -8.88 -28.05 1.07
N TYR A 556 -8.48 -28.75 0.03
CA TYR A 556 -8.05 -28.17 -1.24
C TYR A 556 -9.19 -28.27 -2.27
N GLU A 557 -9.01 -27.68 -3.42
CA GLU A 557 -9.94 -27.73 -4.55
C GLU A 557 -11.36 -27.22 -4.18
N ARG A 558 -11.44 -26.19 -3.36
CA ARG A 558 -12.70 -25.59 -2.91
C ARG A 558 -13.34 -24.70 -3.97
N TYR A 559 -13.30 -25.11 -5.22
CA TYR A 559 -13.71 -24.29 -6.37
C TYR A 559 -15.16 -23.83 -6.27
N GLY A 560 -16.10 -24.73 -5.95
CA GLY A 560 -17.50 -24.38 -5.80
C GLY A 560 -17.79 -23.33 -4.73
N GLU A 561 -16.94 -23.27 -3.69
CA GLU A 561 -17.05 -22.26 -2.63
C GLU A 561 -16.68 -20.86 -3.13
N PHE A 562 -15.65 -20.75 -3.97
CA PHE A 562 -15.12 -19.45 -4.40
C PHE A 562 -15.69 -18.98 -5.73
N PHE A 563 -16.01 -19.87 -6.65
CA PHE A 563 -16.62 -19.49 -7.92
C PHE A 563 -18.10 -19.15 -7.78
N GLY A 564 -18.80 -19.81 -6.86
CA GLY A 564 -20.18 -19.49 -6.50
C GLY A 564 -20.33 -18.48 -5.37
N ALA A 565 -19.21 -18.13 -4.69
CA ALA A 565 -19.25 -17.33 -3.48
C ALA A 565 -19.59 -15.88 -3.80
N VAL A 566 -20.50 -15.43 -3.03
CA VAL A 566 -21.03 -14.10 -3.03
C VAL A 566 -20.83 -13.54 -1.64
N GLY A 567 -20.63 -12.25 -1.55
CA GLY A 567 -20.72 -11.57 -0.27
C GLY A 567 -22.09 -11.77 0.37
N PRO A 568 -22.25 -11.45 1.66
CA PRO A 568 -23.41 -11.82 2.46
C PRO A 568 -24.78 -11.30 1.96
N ARG A 569 -24.85 -10.70 0.80
CA ARG A 569 -26.07 -10.09 0.23
C ARG A 569 -26.47 -10.56 -1.17
N LEU A 570 -25.70 -11.42 -1.80
CA LEU A 570 -25.97 -11.83 -3.19
C LEU A 570 -25.97 -13.37 -3.27
N ASP A 571 -26.99 -13.96 -3.90
CA ASP A 571 -27.11 -15.40 -4.08
C ASP A 571 -26.14 -15.99 -5.12
N ARG A 572 -25.46 -15.13 -5.90
CA ARG A 572 -24.44 -15.49 -6.89
C ARG A 572 -23.38 -14.39 -6.98
N SER A 573 -22.16 -14.73 -7.36
CA SER A 573 -21.12 -13.76 -7.62
C SER A 573 -21.50 -12.88 -8.82
N PRO A 574 -21.61 -11.56 -8.67
CA PRO A 574 -21.78 -10.69 -9.83
C PRO A 574 -20.56 -10.73 -10.74
N TYR A 575 -19.44 -11.26 -10.24
CA TYR A 575 -18.14 -11.32 -10.94
C TYR A 575 -18.01 -12.59 -11.78
N LEU A 576 -18.66 -13.68 -11.35
CA LEU A 576 -18.65 -14.97 -12.03
C LEU A 576 -20.08 -15.49 -12.19
N PRO A 577 -20.88 -14.91 -13.10
CA PRO A 577 -22.30 -15.25 -13.22
C PRO A 577 -22.55 -16.73 -13.56
N ARG A 578 -21.56 -17.41 -14.13
CA ARG A 578 -21.64 -18.84 -14.48
C ARG A 578 -21.08 -19.77 -13.38
N GLY A 579 -20.54 -19.23 -12.27
CA GLY A 579 -19.94 -20.05 -11.22
C GLY A 579 -18.68 -20.78 -11.68
N LYS A 580 -17.96 -20.26 -12.68
CA LYS A 580 -16.74 -20.82 -13.25
C LYS A 580 -15.68 -19.72 -13.41
N VAL A 581 -14.43 -20.10 -13.52
CA VAL A 581 -13.34 -19.20 -13.91
C VAL A 581 -13.69 -18.50 -15.22
N ALA A 582 -13.67 -17.19 -15.24
CA ALA A 582 -14.03 -16.40 -16.42
C ALA A 582 -12.79 -16.17 -17.29
N LEU A 583 -12.52 -17.10 -18.21
CA LEU A 583 -11.52 -16.90 -19.25
C LEU A 583 -12.02 -15.92 -20.31
N TYR A 584 -13.32 -15.94 -20.59
CA TYR A 584 -14.08 -14.90 -21.27
C TYR A 584 -14.98 -14.22 -20.21
N ASN A 585 -14.86 -12.91 -20.03
CA ASN A 585 -15.54 -12.21 -18.95
C ASN A 585 -16.71 -11.37 -19.45
N GLU A 586 -17.94 -11.90 -19.32
CA GLU A 586 -19.18 -11.25 -19.74
C GLU A 586 -19.44 -9.92 -18.98
N ALA A 587 -18.92 -9.76 -17.75
CA ALA A 587 -19.10 -8.51 -17.01
C ALA A 587 -18.23 -7.38 -17.59
N PHE A 588 -17.02 -7.70 -18.07
CA PHE A 588 -16.19 -6.74 -18.80
C PHE A 588 -16.83 -6.36 -20.13
N GLU A 589 -17.36 -7.33 -20.87
CA GLU A 589 -18.06 -7.07 -22.13
C GLU A 589 -19.28 -6.16 -21.92
N ALA A 590 -20.12 -6.48 -20.94
CA ALA A 590 -21.29 -5.65 -20.60
C ALA A 590 -20.90 -4.22 -20.19
N ALA A 591 -19.71 -4.05 -19.72
CA ALA A 591 -19.10 -2.81 -19.32
C ALA A 591 -18.39 -2.07 -20.49
N GLY A 592 -18.44 -2.60 -21.71
CA GLY A 592 -17.77 -2.03 -22.88
C GLY A 592 -16.24 -2.20 -22.87
N LEU A 593 -15.72 -3.13 -22.03
CA LEU A 593 -14.33 -3.51 -21.98
C LEU A 593 -14.11 -4.83 -22.72
N SER A 594 -12.86 -5.13 -23.10
CA SER A 594 -12.53 -6.43 -23.72
C SER A 594 -12.84 -7.58 -22.75
N PRO A 595 -13.64 -8.58 -23.16
CA PRO A 595 -13.91 -9.76 -22.35
C PRO A 595 -12.67 -10.66 -22.16
N LEU A 596 -11.68 -10.54 -23.05
CA LEU A 596 -10.40 -11.24 -23.01
C LEU A 596 -9.28 -10.28 -22.62
N PRO A 597 -8.22 -10.72 -21.92
CA PRO A 597 -7.10 -9.84 -21.63
C PRO A 597 -6.32 -9.49 -22.91
N GLU A 598 -5.97 -8.22 -23.04
CA GLU A 598 -5.26 -7.69 -24.19
C GLU A 598 -3.93 -7.08 -23.81
N TRP A 599 -3.03 -6.99 -24.78
CA TRP A 599 -1.86 -6.13 -24.67
C TRP A 599 -2.24 -4.70 -25.04
N ARG A 600 -1.93 -3.77 -24.13
CA ARG A 600 -2.05 -2.33 -24.38
C ARG A 600 -0.69 -1.68 -24.29
N GLU A 601 -0.31 -0.98 -25.34
CA GLU A 601 0.93 -0.22 -25.36
C GLU A 601 0.91 0.88 -24.29
N VAL A 602 2.04 1.08 -23.60
CA VAL A 602 2.20 2.21 -22.68
C VAL A 602 2.18 3.51 -23.51
N PRO A 603 1.28 4.46 -23.24
CA PRO A 603 1.07 5.63 -24.09
C PRO A 603 2.33 6.49 -24.32
N GLU A 604 3.20 6.60 -23.31
CA GLU A 604 4.53 7.22 -23.43
C GLU A 604 5.61 6.14 -23.42
N GLY A 605 5.44 5.13 -24.27
CA GLY A 605 6.35 4.00 -24.41
C GLY A 605 7.24 4.12 -25.63
N VAL A 606 8.29 3.29 -25.64
CA VAL A 606 9.29 3.27 -26.73
C VAL A 606 8.67 2.99 -28.10
N THR A 607 7.57 2.25 -28.14
CA THR A 607 6.90 1.86 -29.39
C THR A 607 5.75 2.79 -29.74
N ALA A 608 4.95 3.19 -28.72
CA ALA A 608 3.81 4.07 -28.93
C ALA A 608 4.19 5.49 -29.37
N THR A 609 5.34 5.97 -28.89
CA THR A 609 5.83 7.33 -29.16
C THR A 609 7.31 7.32 -29.54
N PRO A 610 7.67 6.80 -30.74
CA PRO A 610 9.08 6.69 -31.16
C PRO A 610 9.82 8.03 -31.21
N ASP A 611 9.16 9.11 -31.68
CA ASP A 611 9.75 10.46 -31.68
C ASP A 611 10.07 10.97 -30.25
N LEU A 612 9.24 10.58 -29.29
CA LEU A 612 9.48 10.87 -27.88
C LEU A 612 10.63 10.03 -27.34
N ALA A 613 10.70 8.75 -27.74
CA ALA A 613 11.75 7.83 -27.34
C ALA A 613 13.12 8.22 -27.88
N GLU A 614 13.21 8.83 -29.07
CA GLU A 614 14.45 9.41 -29.58
C GLU A 614 14.98 10.55 -28.68
N ARG A 615 14.08 11.36 -28.14
CA ARG A 615 14.39 12.48 -27.28
C ARG A 615 14.62 12.08 -25.83
N PHE A 616 13.92 11.04 -25.36
CA PHE A 616 13.92 10.54 -24.00
C PHE A 616 14.08 9.00 -24.01
N PRO A 617 15.32 8.50 -24.17
CA PRO A 617 15.56 7.10 -24.53
C PRO A 617 15.46 6.11 -23.38
N LEU A 618 15.27 6.56 -22.13
CA LEU A 618 15.25 5.72 -20.95
C LEU A 618 13.84 5.67 -20.34
N ILE A 619 13.46 4.51 -19.81
CA ILE A 619 12.20 4.35 -19.09
C ILE A 619 12.46 4.63 -17.62
N LEU A 620 11.79 5.63 -17.05
CA LEU A 620 11.74 5.84 -15.61
C LEU A 620 10.60 5.00 -15.01
N SER A 621 10.89 4.30 -13.93
CA SER A 621 9.89 3.71 -13.05
C SER A 621 10.25 3.99 -11.59
N ASP A 622 9.27 3.92 -10.68
CA ASP A 622 9.53 4.06 -9.25
C ASP A 622 9.31 2.73 -8.52
N HIS A 623 9.88 2.62 -7.34
CA HIS A 623 9.71 1.44 -6.50
C HIS A 623 9.57 1.81 -5.01
N HIS A 624 8.90 0.93 -4.27
CA HIS A 624 8.77 1.00 -2.81
C HIS A 624 9.82 0.15 -2.08
N GLY A 625 10.94 -0.13 -2.72
CA GLY A 625 11.88 -1.18 -2.34
C GLY A 625 12.67 -0.99 -1.05
N SER A 626 12.27 -0.07 -0.16
CA SER A 626 13.01 0.16 1.08
C SER A 626 12.30 -0.39 2.31
N VAL A 627 13.02 -1.21 3.09
CA VAL A 627 12.59 -1.63 4.43
C VAL A 627 12.69 -0.50 5.47
N MET A 628 13.44 0.57 5.18
CA MET A 628 13.60 1.73 6.06
C MET A 628 12.40 2.68 5.98
N TYR A 629 11.82 2.87 4.80
CA TYR A 629 10.82 3.89 4.58
C TYR A 629 9.44 3.29 4.27
N ASN A 630 8.40 4.06 4.52
CA ASN A 630 7.04 3.73 4.15
C ASN A 630 6.48 4.87 3.28
N SER A 631 6.40 4.65 1.96
CA SER A 631 6.01 5.69 1.00
C SER A 631 6.80 6.98 1.23
N SER A 632 6.16 8.09 1.54
CA SER A 632 6.78 9.40 1.81
C SER A 632 7.15 9.64 3.29
N TRP A 633 6.98 8.65 4.16
CA TRP A 633 7.21 8.80 5.60
C TRP A 633 8.61 8.33 6.03
N LEU A 634 9.02 8.78 7.23
CA LEU A 634 10.18 8.31 8.00
C LEU A 634 11.56 8.82 7.50
N ARG A 635 11.61 9.77 6.54
CA ARG A 635 12.90 10.35 6.08
C ARG A 635 13.53 11.27 7.12
N ASN A 636 12.75 11.74 8.09
CA ASN A 636 13.18 12.57 9.21
C ASN A 636 13.67 11.75 10.43
N VAL A 637 13.65 10.41 10.36
CA VAL A 637 14.08 9.53 11.46
C VAL A 637 15.57 9.19 11.31
N PRO A 638 16.45 9.63 12.26
CA PRO A 638 17.90 9.59 12.08
C PRO A 638 18.48 8.20 11.82
N SER A 639 18.05 7.18 12.57
CA SER A 639 18.55 5.81 12.39
C SER A 639 18.22 5.26 10.98
N LEU A 640 17.03 5.55 10.46
CA LEU A 640 16.60 5.13 9.13
C LEU A 640 17.26 5.96 8.02
N ARG A 641 17.33 7.29 8.22
CA ARG A 641 17.94 8.20 7.26
C ARG A 641 19.44 7.94 7.07
N ARG A 642 20.14 7.51 8.13
CA ARG A 642 21.58 7.11 8.04
C ARG A 642 21.77 5.89 7.14
N MET A 643 20.79 4.98 7.08
CA MET A 643 20.87 3.78 6.24
C MET A 643 20.55 4.06 4.77
N ALA A 644 19.75 5.08 4.46
CA ALA A 644 19.40 5.50 3.11
C ALA A 644 19.33 7.05 3.07
N PRO A 645 20.50 7.72 2.99
CA PRO A 645 20.62 9.14 3.29
C PRO A 645 20.03 10.06 2.21
N GLU A 646 20.06 9.66 0.96
CA GLU A 646 19.70 10.50 -0.18
C GLU A 646 18.81 9.73 -1.18
N PRO A 647 18.06 10.43 -2.03
CA PRO A 647 17.38 9.82 -3.16
C PRO A 647 18.41 9.41 -4.23
N GLU A 648 18.37 8.15 -4.63
CA GLU A 648 19.27 7.57 -5.62
C GLU A 648 18.50 7.08 -6.84
N LEU A 649 19.03 7.40 -8.03
CA LEU A 649 18.56 6.85 -9.30
C LEU A 649 19.41 5.63 -9.67
N GLU A 650 18.81 4.45 -9.67
CA GLU A 650 19.46 3.23 -10.16
C GLU A 650 19.61 3.28 -11.67
N ILE A 651 20.83 3.06 -12.17
CA ILE A 651 21.17 3.09 -13.59
C ILE A 651 22.20 2.00 -13.92
N HIS A 652 21.99 1.31 -15.06
CA HIS A 652 22.93 0.27 -15.51
C HIS A 652 24.30 0.85 -15.91
N PRO A 653 25.44 0.17 -15.68
CA PRO A 653 26.77 0.68 -15.99
C PRO A 653 26.98 1.10 -17.46
N GLU A 654 26.41 0.36 -18.42
CA GLU A 654 26.53 0.73 -19.84
C GLU A 654 25.72 1.99 -20.15
N THR A 655 24.53 2.13 -19.57
CA THR A 655 23.67 3.30 -19.72
C THR A 655 24.29 4.53 -19.04
N ALA A 656 24.85 4.35 -17.85
CA ALA A 656 25.56 5.43 -17.15
C ALA A 656 26.72 5.96 -18.00
N ARG A 657 27.53 5.07 -18.60
CA ARG A 657 28.62 5.45 -19.52
C ARG A 657 28.11 6.20 -20.75
N SER A 658 27.00 5.77 -21.36
CA SER A 658 26.43 6.45 -22.54
C SER A 658 25.87 7.84 -22.18
N CYS A 659 25.44 8.05 -20.93
CA CYS A 659 24.97 9.33 -20.41
C CYS A 659 26.11 10.22 -19.84
N GLY A 660 27.36 9.73 -19.80
CA GLY A 660 28.48 10.42 -19.19
C GLY A 660 28.39 10.59 -17.68
N VAL A 661 27.74 9.58 -17.02
CA VAL A 661 27.44 9.58 -15.57
C VAL A 661 28.30 8.52 -14.88
N ALA A 662 28.90 8.89 -13.76
CA ALA A 662 29.59 7.98 -12.84
C ALA A 662 28.74 7.71 -11.58
N ASP A 663 29.11 6.67 -10.83
CA ASP A 663 28.48 6.36 -9.54
C ASP A 663 28.65 7.52 -8.56
N GLY A 664 27.57 7.93 -7.90
CA GLY A 664 27.53 9.04 -6.95
C GLY A 664 27.41 10.44 -7.60
N ASP A 665 27.46 10.58 -8.92
CA ASP A 665 27.25 11.87 -9.60
C ASP A 665 25.85 12.43 -9.32
N ARG A 666 25.74 13.75 -9.23
CA ARG A 666 24.45 14.43 -9.29
C ARG A 666 23.94 14.43 -10.73
N VAL A 667 22.69 14.05 -10.90
CA VAL A 667 22.06 13.95 -12.23
C VAL A 667 20.72 14.66 -12.24
N GLU A 668 20.44 15.33 -13.37
CA GLU A 668 19.08 15.76 -13.71
C GLU A 668 18.41 14.61 -14.48
N VAL A 669 17.22 14.28 -14.06
CA VAL A 669 16.30 13.39 -14.77
C VAL A 669 15.15 14.23 -15.30
N ARG A 670 14.94 14.19 -16.61
CA ARG A 670 13.95 15.03 -17.29
C ARG A 670 12.99 14.18 -18.12
N SER A 671 11.70 14.45 -17.98
CA SER A 671 10.62 13.93 -18.84
C SER A 671 9.93 15.09 -19.58
N PRO A 672 8.94 14.82 -20.43
CA PRO A 672 8.09 15.86 -21.00
C PRO A 672 7.32 16.68 -19.96
N HIS A 673 7.10 16.12 -18.75
CA HIS A 673 6.25 16.70 -17.71
C HIS A 673 7.01 17.52 -16.67
N GLY A 674 8.31 17.26 -16.48
CA GLY A 674 9.08 17.96 -15.47
C GLY A 674 10.50 17.45 -15.31
N THR A 675 11.14 17.89 -14.22
CA THR A 675 12.52 17.55 -13.88
C THR A 675 12.67 17.13 -12.41
N MET A 676 13.67 16.31 -12.13
CA MET A 676 14.15 16.06 -10.77
C MET A 676 15.69 15.99 -10.74
N GLU A 677 16.27 16.23 -9.56
CA GLU A 677 17.70 16.14 -9.31
C GLU A 677 18.00 15.16 -8.21
N VAL A 678 18.83 14.17 -8.49
CA VAL A 678 19.15 13.05 -7.58
C VAL A 678 20.60 12.60 -7.76
N ARG A 679 21.07 11.65 -6.92
CA ARG A 679 22.35 10.98 -7.14
C ARG A 679 22.17 9.73 -8.00
N ALA A 680 23.13 9.47 -8.87
CA ALA A 680 23.20 8.22 -9.64
C ALA A 680 23.77 7.11 -8.74
N ARG A 681 23.13 5.93 -8.77
CA ARG A 681 23.65 4.67 -8.23
C ARG A 681 23.82 3.68 -9.39
N VAL A 682 25.07 3.46 -9.76
CA VAL A 682 25.40 2.55 -10.87
C VAL A 682 25.35 1.10 -10.38
N THR A 683 24.52 0.26 -11.01
CA THR A 683 24.33 -1.14 -10.63
C THR A 683 23.99 -2.03 -11.80
N GLU A 684 24.49 -3.27 -11.81
CA GLU A 684 24.14 -4.31 -12.80
C GLU A 684 22.78 -4.96 -12.51
N ASP A 685 22.18 -4.68 -11.36
CA ASP A 685 20.90 -5.25 -10.92
C ASP A 685 19.67 -4.67 -11.62
N ILE A 686 19.85 -3.84 -12.63
CA ILE A 686 18.78 -3.17 -13.39
C ILE A 686 18.95 -3.36 -14.90
N ARG A 687 17.85 -3.27 -15.63
CA ARG A 687 17.86 -3.27 -17.11
C ARG A 687 18.62 -2.07 -17.68
N ARG A 688 19.16 -2.23 -18.90
CA ARG A 688 19.91 -1.18 -19.58
C ARG A 688 19.05 -0.01 -20.07
N ASP A 689 17.79 -0.27 -20.45
CA ASP A 689 16.85 0.73 -20.97
C ASP A 689 15.99 1.39 -19.88
N THR A 690 16.26 1.08 -18.60
CA THR A 690 15.41 1.48 -17.48
C THR A 690 16.24 2.14 -16.39
N VAL A 691 15.67 3.17 -15.76
CA VAL A 691 16.18 3.78 -14.54
C VAL A 691 15.09 3.74 -13.47
N MET A 692 15.47 3.55 -12.20
CA MET A 692 14.51 3.43 -11.11
C MET A 692 14.89 4.31 -9.93
N ILE A 693 13.87 4.81 -9.23
CA ILE A 693 14.04 5.67 -8.06
C ILE A 693 13.08 5.27 -6.93
N LEU A 694 13.53 5.51 -5.69
CA LEU A 694 12.68 5.47 -4.51
C LEU A 694 12.05 6.85 -4.28
N HIS A 695 10.72 6.93 -4.32
CA HIS A 695 10.00 8.21 -4.14
C HIS A 695 9.91 8.67 -2.67
N GLY A 696 9.43 9.91 -2.44
CA GLY A 696 9.00 10.42 -1.14
C GLY A 696 10.09 11.15 -0.33
N PHE A 697 11.19 11.57 -0.92
CA PHE A 697 12.26 12.33 -0.24
C PHE A 697 11.94 13.83 -0.19
N TRP A 698 11.05 14.25 0.70
CA TRP A 698 10.76 15.68 0.91
C TRP A 698 11.28 16.18 2.27
N GLN A 699 11.26 15.34 3.30
CA GLN A 699 11.71 15.70 4.64
C GLN A 699 13.23 15.76 4.74
N GLY A 700 13.74 16.78 5.42
CA GLY A 700 15.10 16.80 5.94
C GLY A 700 15.25 15.95 7.19
N CYS A 701 16.49 15.65 7.56
CA CYS A 701 16.85 15.07 8.83
C CYS A 701 17.89 15.98 9.50
N GLU A 702 17.42 16.88 10.34
CA GLU A 702 18.22 17.95 10.96
C GLU A 702 19.36 17.39 11.79
N GLU A 703 19.10 16.33 12.58
CA GLU A 703 20.11 15.68 13.43
C GLU A 703 21.32 15.11 12.64
N LEU A 704 21.13 14.81 11.37
CA LEU A 704 22.18 14.34 10.46
C LEU A 704 22.72 15.44 9.51
N GLY A 705 22.16 16.66 9.57
CA GLY A 705 22.47 17.71 8.60
C GLY A 705 22.07 17.37 7.18
N LEU A 706 21.12 16.42 6.99
CA LEU A 706 20.68 16.02 5.65
C LEU A 706 19.47 16.85 5.20
N PRO A 707 19.49 17.36 3.95
CA PRO A 707 18.45 18.26 3.47
C PRO A 707 17.12 17.57 3.23
N GLY A 708 16.04 18.38 3.21
CA GLY A 708 14.81 18.05 2.52
C GLY A 708 14.92 18.41 1.03
N TYR A 709 14.00 17.88 0.23
CA TYR A 709 13.97 18.10 -1.21
C TYR A 709 12.63 18.71 -1.62
N SER A 710 12.67 19.59 -2.62
CA SER A 710 11.43 20.12 -3.21
C SER A 710 10.56 18.97 -3.75
N LEU A 711 9.26 19.12 -3.62
CA LEU A 711 8.28 18.21 -4.23
C LEU A 711 7.97 18.57 -5.70
N PHE A 712 8.55 19.65 -6.21
CA PHE A 712 8.36 20.19 -7.56
C PHE A 712 9.64 20.12 -8.38
N ASP A 713 9.63 20.73 -9.56
CA ASP A 713 10.78 20.72 -10.49
C ASP A 713 12.10 21.08 -9.79
N GLY A 714 13.15 20.36 -10.14
CA GLY A 714 14.47 20.49 -9.52
C GLY A 714 14.60 19.83 -8.15
N GLY A 715 13.52 19.25 -7.62
CA GLY A 715 13.55 18.44 -6.39
C GLY A 715 13.66 16.94 -6.68
N ALA A 716 13.37 16.10 -5.67
CA ALA A 716 13.55 14.65 -5.75
C ALA A 716 12.22 13.86 -5.84
N ASN A 717 11.17 14.44 -6.42
CA ASN A 717 9.86 13.84 -6.52
C ASN A 717 9.58 13.30 -7.93
N PRO A 718 9.63 11.98 -8.18
CA PRO A 718 9.35 11.42 -9.50
C PRO A 718 7.90 11.65 -9.95
N ASN A 719 6.96 11.98 -9.04
CA ASN A 719 5.57 12.27 -9.38
C ASN A 719 5.39 13.52 -10.27
N ASN A 720 6.42 14.36 -10.38
CA ASN A 720 6.47 15.47 -11.35
C ASN A 720 6.74 15.01 -12.77
N LEU A 721 7.31 13.83 -12.95
CA LEU A 721 7.78 13.31 -14.23
C LEU A 721 6.73 12.45 -14.93
N TYR A 722 5.73 11.92 -14.19
CA TYR A 722 4.72 11.02 -14.74
C TYR A 722 3.53 11.77 -15.34
N PRO A 723 2.97 11.25 -16.44
CA PRO A 723 1.74 11.80 -17.01
C PRO A 723 0.56 11.63 -16.05
N LEU A 724 -0.36 12.59 -16.09
CA LEU A 724 -1.63 12.54 -15.38
C LEU A 724 -2.77 12.82 -16.35
N GLY A 725 -3.27 11.81 -17.01
CA GLY A 725 -4.33 11.95 -18.00
C GLY A 725 -5.08 10.64 -18.21
N GLU A 726 -6.19 10.70 -18.94
CA GLU A 726 -7.00 9.50 -19.25
C GLU A 726 -6.18 8.46 -20.04
N HIS A 727 -5.33 8.90 -20.95
CA HIS A 727 -4.44 8.04 -21.72
C HIS A 727 -3.42 7.27 -20.87
N ALA A 728 -3.09 7.79 -19.69
CA ALA A 728 -2.13 7.17 -18.76
C ALA A 728 -2.80 6.22 -17.74
N ARG A 729 -4.11 5.93 -17.89
CA ARG A 729 -4.91 5.16 -16.94
C ARG A 729 -5.30 3.81 -17.50
N ASP A 730 -5.39 2.82 -16.61
CA ASP A 730 -6.03 1.54 -16.93
C ASP A 730 -7.55 1.74 -17.08
N PRO A 731 -8.19 1.23 -18.15
CA PRO A 731 -9.61 1.47 -18.39
C PRO A 731 -10.54 0.77 -17.40
N ALA A 732 -10.11 -0.32 -16.77
CA ALA A 732 -10.94 -1.10 -15.85
C ALA A 732 -10.78 -0.68 -14.39
N VAL A 733 -9.58 -0.23 -13.98
CA VAL A 733 -9.24 0.03 -12.56
C VAL A 733 -8.63 1.41 -12.31
N THR A 734 -8.66 2.30 -13.27
CA THR A 734 -8.17 3.68 -13.20
C THR A 734 -6.77 3.85 -12.58
N ALA A 735 -5.94 2.82 -12.64
CA ALA A 735 -4.56 2.89 -12.21
C ALA A 735 -3.78 3.92 -13.04
N ASN A 736 -3.02 4.78 -12.35
CA ASN A 736 -2.18 5.76 -13.03
C ASN A 736 -0.80 5.18 -13.33
N SER A 737 -0.25 5.49 -14.50
CA SER A 737 1.09 5.06 -14.88
C SER A 737 2.15 5.59 -13.91
N SER A 738 3.07 4.72 -13.50
CA SER A 738 4.33 5.06 -12.84
C SER A 738 5.50 4.91 -13.80
N GLN A 739 5.27 5.18 -15.09
CA GLN A 739 6.25 5.04 -16.15
C GLN A 739 6.17 6.24 -17.06
N THR A 740 7.32 6.69 -17.53
CA THR A 740 7.48 7.72 -18.55
C THR A 740 8.85 7.60 -19.17
N LEU A 741 9.06 8.25 -20.30
CA LEU A 741 10.35 8.33 -20.96
C LEU A 741 11.16 9.53 -20.42
N VAL A 742 12.46 9.31 -20.18
CA VAL A 742 13.34 10.31 -19.57
C VAL A 742 14.70 10.38 -20.24
N THR A 743 15.37 11.53 -20.07
CA THR A 743 16.81 11.69 -20.21
C THR A 743 17.46 11.77 -18.85
N VAL A 744 18.69 11.31 -18.75
CA VAL A 744 19.56 11.46 -17.58
C VAL A 744 20.82 12.18 -18.01
N ARG A 745 21.16 13.27 -17.34
CA ARG A 745 22.41 14.01 -17.61
C ARG A 745 23.09 14.39 -16.30
N ARG A 746 24.41 14.37 -16.30
CA ARG A 746 25.19 14.89 -15.19
C ARG A 746 24.96 16.39 -15.03
N ILE A 747 24.86 16.85 -13.81
CA ILE A 747 24.87 18.25 -13.42
C ILE A 747 26.12 18.52 -12.57
N GLU A 748 26.71 19.68 -12.75
CA GLU A 748 27.95 20.08 -12.06
C GLU A 748 27.74 20.27 -10.55
#